data_12bddd7d40fb73cc834dbcf99959b322
#
_entry.id   12bddd7d40fb73cc834dbcf99959b322
#
_cell.length_a   1.000
_cell.length_b   1.000
_cell.length_c   1.000
_cell.angle_alpha   90.00
_cell.angle_beta   90.00
_cell.angle_gamma   90.00
#
_symmetry.space_group_name_H-M   'P 1'
#
loop_
_entity.id
_entity.type
_entity.pdbx_description
1 polymer ?
#
loop_
_entity_poly.entity_id
_entity_poly.type
_entity_poly.pdbx_seq_one_letter_code
_entity_poly.pdbx_strand_id
1 'polypeptide(L)'
;MALLLLRPPPPPPSYLRFMALRFFSHSSLRPNFPPPSSSPSSSPSLARPSLLFNPQTRAEFPLKGIGSCCVDRNVVSARVFMSSTTATEAFQGTTGSSAYGSDQIQVLEGLDPVRKRPGMYIGSTGLRGLHHLVYEILDNAVDEAQAGFASKIEVILLADGSVSITDNGRGIPTDMHPATKKSALETVLTVLHAGGKFGGSSSGYSVSGGLHGVGLSVVNALSEALEVTVWRDGMEYQQKYCRGKPVTTLSCHVLPVEFQDRHGTRIRFWPDKEVFTTTIQFDYNTIAGRIRELAFLNPNLMIALRQEDINPEKNHHNEYFYVGGLNEYVKWLNTDKKPLHDVVGFRKEVDGITIDVALQWCSDAYSETMLGYANSIRTVDGGTHIDGTKASLTRTLNSLGKKSKVIKHVRQRPNPEFEGQTKTRLGNPEVRRVVDQSLQEYLTEYLELHPDVLDSILSKSLNALKAALAAKRARELVRQKSVLRSSSLPGKLSDCSSTNPEESEIFIVEGDSAGGSAKQGRDRCFQAILPLRGKILNIERKDEAAMYKNEEIQNLILGLGLGVKGEDFKKEALRYHKIIILTDADIDGAHIRTLLLTFFFRYQRALFDEGYIYVGVPPLYKVERGKQAKYCYDEAELKMLQNSFPLNASYNIQRFKGLGEMMPAQLWETTMNPEQRLLKRLGVGDAAEANMVFSSLMGARVDYRKELIKNSANMINFDQLDI
;
A
#
# COMPACT_ATOMS: atom_id res chain seq x y z
N MET A 1 -13.64 13.89 -4.40
CA MET A 1 -13.32 12.73 -3.55
C MET A 1 -14.57 11.89 -3.42
N ALA A 2 -14.50 10.61 -3.68
CA ALA A 2 -15.62 9.68 -3.59
C ALA A 2 -15.24 8.54 -2.65
N LEU A 3 -16.11 8.19 -1.72
CA LEU A 3 -15.97 7.09 -0.79
C LEU A 3 -17.18 6.16 -0.96
N LEU A 4 -16.93 4.88 -1.17
CA LEU A 4 -17.95 3.87 -1.32
C LEU A 4 -17.79 2.78 -0.27
N LEU A 5 -18.87 2.48 0.44
CA LEU A 5 -18.96 1.42 1.42
C LEU A 5 -20.13 0.49 1.08
N LEU A 6 -19.89 -0.80 1.12
CA LEU A 6 -20.91 -1.84 1.12
C LEU A 6 -21.12 -2.31 2.56
N ARG A 7 -22.28 -2.05 3.14
CA ARG A 7 -22.67 -2.48 4.47
C ARG A 7 -23.95 -3.33 4.44
N PRO A 8 -24.10 -4.24 5.41
CA PRO A 8 -25.37 -4.92 5.64
C PRO A 8 -26.43 -3.98 6.22
N PRO A 9 -27.70 -4.35 6.12
CA PRO A 9 -28.76 -3.65 6.82
C PRO A 9 -28.57 -3.72 8.34
N PRO A 10 -28.96 -2.69 9.10
CA PRO A 10 -29.04 -2.78 10.56
C PRO A 10 -30.05 -3.85 10.95
N PRO A 11 -29.85 -4.53 12.10
CA PRO A 11 -30.83 -5.49 12.60
C PRO A 11 -32.17 -4.76 12.76
N PRO A 12 -33.29 -5.39 12.35
CA PRO A 12 -34.61 -4.78 12.53
C PRO A 12 -34.87 -4.58 14.04
N PRO A 13 -35.51 -3.46 14.43
CA PRO A 13 -35.95 -3.31 15.82
C PRO A 13 -36.87 -4.48 16.18
N SER A 14 -36.73 -4.97 17.39
CA SER A 14 -37.35 -6.17 17.93
C SER A 14 -38.88 -6.05 18.05
N TYR A 15 -39.58 -5.88 16.92
CA TYR A 15 -41.00 -6.10 16.78
C TYR A 15 -41.28 -6.19 15.28
N LEU A 16 -41.36 -7.40 14.78
CA LEU A 16 -42.25 -7.92 13.74
C LEU A 16 -41.58 -9.14 13.09
N ARG A 17 -42.07 -10.32 13.50
CA ARG A 17 -41.86 -11.58 12.75
C ARG A 17 -42.64 -11.44 11.44
N PHE A 18 -41.97 -11.67 10.31
CA PHE A 18 -42.34 -12.57 9.22
C PHE A 18 -41.57 -12.22 7.93
N MET A 19 -40.96 -13.26 7.39
CA MET A 19 -40.42 -13.42 6.02
C MET A 19 -39.24 -12.53 5.59
N ALA A 20 -38.04 -13.09 5.65
CA ALA A 20 -36.97 -12.76 4.72
C ALA A 20 -36.45 -14.06 4.09
N LEU A 21 -36.64 -14.16 2.79
CA LEU A 21 -36.13 -15.23 1.95
C LEU A 21 -34.71 -14.88 1.43
N ARG A 22 -33.82 -15.78 1.70
CA ARG A 22 -32.59 -16.23 1.03
C ARG A 22 -32.11 -15.44 -0.19
N PHE A 23 -30.81 -15.09 -0.17
CA PHE A 23 -29.92 -15.24 -1.32
C PHE A 23 -28.49 -15.44 -0.87
N PHE A 24 -28.05 -16.72 -0.91
CA PHE A 24 -26.68 -17.11 -1.22
C PHE A 24 -26.77 -18.33 -2.11
N SER A 25 -26.13 -18.24 -3.28
CA SER A 25 -26.06 -19.29 -4.26
C SER A 25 -25.22 -20.44 -3.73
N HIS A 26 -25.81 -21.63 -3.64
CA HIS A 26 -25.08 -22.87 -3.69
C HIS A 26 -25.30 -23.53 -5.05
N SER A 27 -24.18 -23.74 -5.71
CA SER A 27 -24.00 -24.69 -6.80
C SER A 27 -24.44 -26.10 -6.40
N SER A 28 -24.95 -26.82 -7.37
CA SER A 28 -25.27 -28.22 -7.41
C SER A 28 -26.68 -28.61 -7.04
N LEU A 29 -27.50 -28.77 -8.08
CA LEU A 29 -28.42 -29.87 -8.25
C LEU A 29 -28.87 -29.90 -9.73
N ARG A 30 -28.43 -30.91 -10.45
CA ARG A 30 -28.95 -31.24 -11.77
C ARG A 30 -30.39 -31.71 -11.62
N PRO A 31 -31.33 -31.30 -12.46
CA PRO A 31 -32.55 -32.06 -12.70
C PRO A 31 -32.34 -33.02 -13.85
N ASN A 32 -32.64 -34.28 -13.59
CA ASN A 32 -32.87 -35.32 -14.59
C ASN A 32 -34.11 -34.97 -15.42
N PHE A 33 -33.96 -34.93 -16.73
CA PHE A 33 -35.07 -35.12 -17.67
C PHE A 33 -34.72 -36.22 -18.64
N PRO A 34 -35.71 -37.07 -19.01
CA PRO A 34 -35.52 -38.24 -19.87
C PRO A 34 -35.44 -37.86 -21.35
N PRO A 35 -34.88 -38.71 -22.20
CA PRO A 35 -34.60 -38.41 -23.60
C PRO A 35 -35.83 -38.61 -24.50
N PRO A 36 -35.97 -37.93 -25.60
CA PRO A 36 -36.78 -38.33 -26.73
C PRO A 36 -35.91 -38.98 -27.81
N SER A 37 -36.48 -39.98 -28.42
CA SER A 37 -36.02 -40.94 -29.39
C SER A 37 -35.78 -40.38 -30.80
N SER A 38 -34.84 -41.12 -31.52
CA SER A 38 -34.77 -41.47 -32.95
C SER A 38 -34.56 -40.40 -34.02
N SER A 39 -33.40 -40.26 -34.56
CA SER A 39 -32.83 -40.64 -35.91
C SER A 39 -33.62 -40.30 -37.18
N PRO A 40 -33.02 -40.31 -38.41
CA PRO A 40 -31.66 -40.03 -38.86
C PRO A 40 -31.64 -39.18 -40.15
N SER A 41 -30.52 -38.63 -40.57
CA SER A 41 -30.00 -38.73 -41.95
C SER A 41 -28.99 -37.68 -42.35
N SER A 42 -27.93 -38.21 -42.90
CA SER A 42 -27.11 -37.85 -44.07
C SER A 42 -25.99 -36.83 -43.91
N SER A 43 -24.78 -37.37 -44.02
CA SER A 43 -23.54 -36.75 -44.45
C SER A 43 -23.60 -36.32 -45.95
N PRO A 44 -22.68 -35.51 -46.48
CA PRO A 44 -21.34 -35.99 -46.77
C PRO A 44 -20.16 -35.00 -46.59
N SER A 45 -19.05 -35.62 -46.33
CA SER A 45 -17.65 -35.36 -46.63
C SER A 45 -17.23 -34.20 -47.55
N LEU A 46 -16.09 -33.56 -47.20
CA LEU A 46 -14.94 -33.33 -48.09
C LEU A 46 -13.77 -32.70 -47.27
N ALA A 47 -12.77 -33.52 -47.08
CA ALA A 47 -11.40 -33.44 -47.59
C ALA A 47 -10.45 -32.38 -47.02
N ARG A 48 -9.43 -32.91 -46.32
CA ARG A 48 -8.10 -32.28 -46.10
C ARG A 48 -7.34 -32.16 -47.41
N PRO A 49 -6.30 -31.32 -47.46
CA PRO A 49 -4.97 -31.90 -47.47
C PRO A 49 -3.94 -31.28 -46.56
N SER A 50 -3.15 -32.15 -46.02
CA SER A 50 -1.83 -32.00 -45.43
C SER A 50 -0.77 -31.59 -46.46
N LEU A 51 0.19 -30.72 -46.05
CA LEU A 51 1.51 -30.66 -46.67
C LEU A 51 2.60 -30.51 -45.60
N LEU A 52 3.35 -31.60 -45.50
CA LEU A 52 4.70 -31.71 -44.97
C LEU A 52 5.68 -30.95 -45.84
N PHE A 53 6.66 -30.27 -45.24
CA PHE A 53 8.00 -30.17 -45.79
C PHE A 53 9.04 -30.00 -44.68
N ASN A 54 10.05 -30.82 -44.73
CA ASN A 54 11.29 -30.87 -43.98
C ASN A 54 12.43 -30.80 -44.99
N PRO A 55 13.70 -30.81 -44.65
CA PRO A 55 14.61 -29.70 -44.29
C PRO A 55 15.81 -29.56 -45.26
N GLN A 56 16.81 -28.77 -44.83
CA GLN A 56 18.18 -28.63 -45.33
C GLN A 56 18.43 -27.74 -46.56
N THR A 57 19.21 -26.71 -46.29
CA THR A 57 20.49 -26.53 -47.02
C THR A 57 21.43 -25.56 -46.29
N ARG A 58 22.63 -26.05 -46.11
CA ARG A 58 23.89 -25.39 -45.73
C ARG A 58 24.36 -24.45 -46.83
N ALA A 59 24.93 -23.28 -46.49
CA ALA A 59 25.95 -22.63 -47.31
C ALA A 59 26.94 -21.89 -46.38
N GLU A 60 28.15 -22.36 -46.40
CA GLU A 60 29.37 -21.73 -45.83
C GLU A 60 29.93 -20.69 -46.82
N PHE A 61 30.65 -19.69 -46.28
CA PHE A 61 31.97 -19.17 -46.66
C PHE A 61 32.15 -17.70 -46.29
N PRO A 62 33.38 -17.15 -46.11
CA PRO A 62 34.43 -17.50 -45.16
C PRO A 62 35.01 -16.30 -44.33
N LEU A 63 35.88 -16.66 -43.41
CA LEU A 63 36.74 -15.89 -42.54
C LEU A 63 37.73 -14.90 -43.21
N LYS A 64 37.98 -13.79 -42.50
CA LYS A 64 39.29 -13.13 -42.24
C LYS A 64 39.01 -11.99 -41.26
N GLY A 65 39.63 -11.76 -40.11
CA GLY A 65 40.86 -12.13 -39.48
C GLY A 65 41.27 -10.98 -38.59
N ILE A 66 41.91 -11.34 -37.47
CA ILE A 66 42.78 -10.51 -36.58
C ILE A 66 42.13 -9.99 -35.28
N GLY A 67 42.71 -10.42 -34.16
CA GLY A 67 42.87 -9.67 -32.91
C GLY A 67 42.41 -10.37 -31.63
N SER A 68 43.30 -11.20 -31.12
CA SER A 68 43.28 -11.79 -29.76
C SER A 68 43.23 -10.73 -28.69
N CYS A 69 42.30 -10.86 -27.73
CA CYS A 69 42.58 -10.64 -26.32
C CYS A 69 41.55 -11.41 -25.47
N CYS A 70 42.09 -12.36 -24.74
CA CYS A 70 41.37 -13.13 -23.74
C CYS A 70 40.88 -12.25 -22.59
N VAL A 71 39.59 -12.28 -22.28
CA VAL A 71 39.10 -12.04 -20.92
C VAL A 71 37.95 -13.00 -20.68
N ASP A 72 38.12 -13.79 -19.64
CA ASP A 72 37.17 -14.77 -19.14
C ASP A 72 35.81 -14.17 -18.87
N ARG A 73 34.78 -14.74 -19.48
CA ARG A 73 33.36 -14.50 -19.12
C ARG A 73 32.95 -15.53 -18.09
N ASN A 74 33.07 -15.20 -16.82
CA ASN A 74 32.27 -15.84 -15.80
C ASN A 74 30.91 -15.12 -15.72
N VAL A 75 29.93 -15.69 -16.40
CA VAL A 75 28.52 -15.34 -16.21
C VAL A 75 28.05 -15.96 -14.90
N VAL A 76 28.07 -15.21 -13.81
CA VAL A 76 27.42 -15.59 -12.57
C VAL A 76 25.96 -15.16 -12.67
N SER A 77 25.11 -16.11 -13.08
CA SER A 77 23.67 -16.02 -12.91
C SER A 77 23.36 -16.23 -11.44
N ALA A 78 23.14 -15.15 -10.69
CA ALA A 78 22.71 -15.24 -9.31
C ALA A 78 21.21 -15.61 -9.27
N ARG A 79 20.94 -16.91 -9.26
CA ARG A 79 19.67 -17.42 -8.74
C ARG A 79 19.74 -17.38 -7.23
N VAL A 80 18.97 -16.51 -6.60
CA VAL A 80 18.79 -16.51 -5.15
C VAL A 80 17.99 -17.76 -4.77
N PHE A 81 18.69 -18.82 -4.40
CA PHE A 81 18.09 -19.93 -3.66
C PHE A 81 18.16 -19.57 -2.18
N MET A 82 17.04 -19.37 -1.52
CA MET A 82 16.98 -19.40 -0.07
C MET A 82 17.13 -20.86 0.38
N SER A 83 18.31 -21.24 0.81
CA SER A 83 18.59 -22.52 1.44
C SER A 83 18.49 -22.34 2.95
N SER A 84 17.58 -23.04 3.57
CA SER A 84 17.56 -23.23 5.02
C SER A 84 18.69 -24.21 5.39
N THR A 85 19.66 -23.74 6.16
CA THR A 85 20.73 -24.55 6.71
C THR A 85 20.21 -25.44 7.82
N THR A 86 20.23 -26.74 7.59
CA THR A 86 20.33 -27.75 8.64
C THR A 86 21.46 -28.69 8.30
N ALA A 87 22.36 -28.81 9.25
CA ALA A 87 23.39 -29.80 9.52
C ALA A 87 23.93 -30.69 8.36
N THR A 88 25.21 -30.57 8.20
CA THR A 88 26.11 -31.35 7.34
C THR A 88 26.18 -32.81 7.82
N GLU A 89 25.64 -33.72 7.02
CA GLU A 89 26.13 -35.08 6.98
C GLU A 89 26.67 -35.36 5.59
N ALA A 90 27.88 -35.93 5.55
CA ALA A 90 28.65 -36.21 4.36
C ALA A 90 27.92 -37.23 3.46
N PHE A 91 27.58 -36.82 2.25
CA PHE A 91 27.03 -37.72 1.22
C PHE A 91 28.17 -38.21 0.32
N GLN A 92 28.45 -39.49 0.41
CA GLN A 92 29.23 -40.23 -0.60
C GLN A 92 28.37 -40.39 -1.86
N GLY A 93 28.96 -40.09 -3.00
CA GLY A 93 28.27 -40.06 -4.27
C GLY A 93 27.77 -41.44 -4.74
N THR A 94 26.54 -41.45 -5.16
CA THR A 94 26.02 -42.43 -6.14
C THR A 94 25.24 -41.64 -7.17
N THR A 95 25.64 -41.72 -8.41
CA THR A 95 24.95 -41.25 -9.60
C THR A 95 23.66 -42.06 -9.81
N GLY A 96 22.56 -41.56 -9.30
CA GLY A 96 21.22 -42.03 -9.57
C GLY A 96 20.34 -40.86 -9.98
N SER A 97 19.73 -40.90 -11.15
CA SER A 97 18.67 -39.98 -11.57
C SER A 97 17.56 -40.04 -10.53
N SER A 98 17.41 -39.04 -9.69
CA SER A 98 16.30 -38.93 -8.76
C SER A 98 15.03 -38.64 -9.58
N ALA A 99 14.35 -39.68 -9.98
CA ALA A 99 12.99 -39.54 -10.52
C ALA A 99 12.11 -38.89 -9.43
N TYR A 100 11.47 -37.78 -9.74
CA TYR A 100 10.46 -37.16 -8.88
C TYR A 100 9.35 -38.16 -8.62
N GLY A 101 9.31 -38.70 -7.42
CA GLY A 101 8.37 -39.75 -6.99
C GLY A 101 7.37 -39.29 -5.94
N SER A 102 6.40 -40.10 -5.65
CA SER A 102 5.37 -39.87 -4.62
C SER A 102 5.97 -39.57 -3.24
N ASP A 103 7.11 -40.15 -2.95
CA ASP A 103 7.82 -40.03 -1.64
C ASP A 103 8.37 -38.62 -1.39
N GLN A 104 8.47 -37.80 -2.45
CA GLN A 104 8.91 -36.39 -2.34
C GLN A 104 7.74 -35.41 -2.13
N ILE A 105 6.50 -35.91 -2.20
CA ILE A 105 5.30 -35.11 -1.95
C ILE A 105 5.10 -35.04 -0.43
N GLN A 106 5.30 -33.84 0.15
CA GLN A 106 5.03 -33.57 1.56
C GLN A 106 3.59 -33.10 1.73
N VAL A 107 2.84 -33.76 2.56
CA VAL A 107 1.51 -33.31 3.02
C VAL A 107 1.71 -32.55 4.34
N LEU A 108 1.26 -31.29 4.36
CA LEU A 108 1.31 -30.46 5.55
C LEU A 108 -0.05 -30.49 6.25
N GLU A 109 -0.06 -30.75 7.54
CA GLU A 109 -1.28 -30.83 8.34
C GLU A 109 -1.42 -29.62 9.29
N GLY A 110 -2.66 -29.36 9.72
CA GLY A 110 -2.97 -28.33 10.70
C GLY A 110 -2.55 -26.92 10.25
N LEU A 111 -1.74 -26.25 11.06
CA LEU A 111 -1.25 -24.88 10.80
C LEU A 111 0.16 -24.81 10.20
N ASP A 112 0.80 -25.94 9.92
CA ASP A 112 2.12 -26.00 9.32
C ASP A 112 2.19 -25.32 7.92
N PRO A 113 1.16 -25.44 7.05
CA PRO A 113 1.12 -24.72 5.79
C PRO A 113 1.26 -23.20 5.94
N VAL A 114 0.64 -22.63 7.00
CA VAL A 114 0.69 -21.20 7.29
C VAL A 114 2.11 -20.78 7.64
N ARG A 115 2.77 -21.53 8.53
CA ARG A 115 4.15 -21.24 8.93
C ARG A 115 5.15 -21.42 7.79
N LYS A 116 4.93 -22.40 6.94
CA LYS A 116 5.82 -22.69 5.79
C LYS A 116 5.67 -21.70 4.65
N ARG A 117 4.47 -21.14 4.45
CA ARG A 117 4.14 -20.19 3.36
C ARG A 117 3.33 -18.98 3.88
N PRO A 118 3.83 -18.21 4.85
CA PRO A 118 3.07 -17.13 5.46
C PRO A 118 2.61 -16.07 4.44
N GLY A 119 3.40 -15.80 3.41
CA GLY A 119 3.05 -14.85 2.35
C GLY A 119 1.74 -15.16 1.61
N MET A 120 1.28 -16.42 1.57
CA MET A 120 -0.01 -16.78 1.00
C MET A 120 -1.20 -16.26 1.82
N TYR A 121 -1.02 -16.11 3.13
CA TYR A 121 -2.08 -15.73 4.07
C TYR A 121 -2.04 -14.25 4.44
N ILE A 122 -0.85 -13.68 4.63
CA ILE A 122 -0.65 -12.29 5.08
C ILE A 122 0.03 -11.39 4.05
N GLY A 123 0.25 -11.88 2.83
CA GLY A 123 0.80 -11.14 1.70
C GLY A 123 2.32 -10.92 1.76
N SER A 124 2.93 -10.76 2.92
CA SER A 124 4.38 -10.61 3.11
C SER A 124 4.80 -10.96 4.53
N THR A 125 6.09 -11.19 4.77
CA THR A 125 6.69 -11.36 6.11
C THR A 125 7.41 -10.10 6.62
N GLY A 126 7.29 -8.98 5.90
CA GLY A 126 7.79 -7.68 6.33
C GLY A 126 6.75 -6.91 7.17
N LEU A 127 6.99 -5.61 7.38
CA LEU A 127 6.16 -4.73 8.20
C LEU A 127 4.67 -4.78 7.85
N ARG A 128 4.34 -4.82 6.55
CA ARG A 128 2.94 -4.91 6.08
C ARG A 128 2.25 -6.18 6.55
N GLY A 129 2.91 -7.33 6.46
CA GLY A 129 2.36 -8.60 6.95
C GLY A 129 2.29 -8.67 8.47
N LEU A 130 3.23 -8.03 9.16
CA LEU A 130 3.20 -7.90 10.62
C LEU A 130 1.94 -7.14 11.08
N HIS A 131 1.64 -5.99 10.47
CA HIS A 131 0.42 -5.24 10.78
C HIS A 131 -0.85 -5.99 10.39
N HIS A 132 -0.78 -6.85 9.37
CA HIS A 132 -1.93 -7.66 8.96
C HIS A 132 -2.44 -8.59 10.08
N LEU A 133 -1.54 -9.07 10.96
CA LEU A 133 -1.95 -9.85 12.16
C LEU A 133 -2.89 -9.04 13.07
N VAL A 134 -2.58 -7.76 13.27
CA VAL A 134 -3.44 -6.84 14.04
C VAL A 134 -4.78 -6.66 13.34
N TYR A 135 -4.75 -6.48 12.01
CA TYR A 135 -5.97 -6.26 11.25
C TYR A 135 -6.92 -7.45 11.25
N GLU A 136 -6.41 -8.68 11.21
CA GLU A 136 -7.26 -9.89 11.26
C GLU A 136 -8.04 -10.00 12.58
N ILE A 137 -7.42 -9.64 13.71
CA ILE A 137 -8.11 -9.63 15.01
C ILE A 137 -9.06 -8.44 15.14
N LEU A 138 -8.60 -7.26 14.66
CA LEU A 138 -9.40 -6.04 14.70
C LEU A 138 -10.66 -6.17 13.81
N ASP A 139 -10.54 -6.78 12.65
CA ASP A 139 -11.67 -7.04 11.75
C ASP A 139 -12.69 -8.00 12.41
N ASN A 140 -12.24 -8.98 13.21
CA ASN A 140 -13.16 -9.84 13.99
C ASN A 140 -13.94 -9.07 15.06
N ALA A 141 -13.28 -8.14 15.76
CA ALA A 141 -13.91 -7.27 16.73
C ALA A 141 -14.90 -6.30 16.06
N VAL A 142 -14.56 -5.78 14.87
CA VAL A 142 -15.47 -4.95 14.06
C VAL A 142 -16.67 -5.75 13.54
N ASP A 143 -16.51 -7.04 13.22
CA ASP A 143 -17.64 -7.91 12.85
C ASP A 143 -18.67 -8.04 13.98
N GLU A 144 -18.22 -8.12 15.25
CA GLU A 144 -19.11 -8.08 16.42
C GLU A 144 -19.85 -6.73 16.52
N ALA A 145 -19.15 -5.64 16.23
CA ALA A 145 -19.79 -4.32 16.22
C ALA A 145 -20.79 -4.17 15.08
N GLN A 146 -20.50 -4.68 13.88
CA GLN A 146 -21.42 -4.68 12.74
C GLN A 146 -22.66 -5.57 12.99
N ALA A 147 -22.48 -6.64 13.75
CA ALA A 147 -23.57 -7.47 14.21
C ALA A 147 -24.41 -6.84 15.34
N GLY A 148 -23.99 -5.67 15.86
CA GLY A 148 -24.70 -4.91 16.89
C GLY A 148 -24.38 -5.34 18.32
N PHE A 149 -23.37 -6.18 18.54
CA PHE A 149 -23.04 -6.74 19.85
C PHE A 149 -21.85 -6.05 20.54
N ALA A 150 -20.99 -5.37 19.77
CA ALA A 150 -19.87 -4.61 20.34
C ALA A 150 -20.03 -3.11 20.09
N SER A 151 -19.64 -2.30 21.07
CA SER A 151 -19.63 -0.83 21.00
C SER A 151 -18.26 -0.23 21.30
N LYS A 152 -17.34 -1.05 21.83
CA LYS A 152 -16.01 -0.63 22.22
C LYS A 152 -14.96 -1.67 21.85
N ILE A 153 -13.87 -1.20 21.26
CA ILE A 153 -12.66 -1.99 20.98
C ILE A 153 -11.48 -1.26 21.57
N GLU A 154 -10.59 -1.98 22.22
CA GLU A 154 -9.36 -1.46 22.78
C GLU A 154 -8.16 -2.20 22.17
N VAL A 155 -7.22 -1.46 21.62
CA VAL A 155 -5.97 -1.98 21.05
C VAL A 155 -4.81 -1.42 21.85
N ILE A 156 -3.95 -2.29 22.39
CA ILE A 156 -2.80 -1.89 23.19
C ILE A 156 -1.53 -2.50 22.56
N LEU A 157 -0.60 -1.64 22.19
CA LEU A 157 0.76 -2.01 21.79
C LEU A 157 1.60 -1.98 23.07
N LEU A 158 2.05 -3.13 23.53
CA LEU A 158 2.75 -3.25 24.80
C LEU A 158 4.27 -3.17 24.62
N ALA A 159 4.97 -2.71 25.66
CA ALA A 159 6.42 -2.56 25.68
C ALA A 159 7.20 -3.87 25.46
N ASP A 160 6.60 -5.01 25.72
CA ASP A 160 7.17 -6.35 25.49
C ASP A 160 7.08 -6.81 24.01
N GLY A 161 6.60 -5.95 23.13
CA GLY A 161 6.42 -6.22 21.71
C GLY A 161 5.13 -6.99 21.37
N SER A 162 4.28 -7.26 22.36
CA SER A 162 2.97 -7.87 22.13
C SER A 162 1.90 -6.85 21.78
N VAL A 163 0.82 -7.32 21.16
CA VAL A 163 -0.39 -6.54 20.91
C VAL A 163 -1.55 -7.22 21.62
N SER A 164 -2.35 -6.43 22.34
CA SER A 164 -3.59 -6.86 22.95
C SER A 164 -4.78 -6.16 22.31
N ILE A 165 -5.75 -6.92 21.85
CA ILE A 165 -6.99 -6.40 21.27
C ILE A 165 -8.15 -6.97 22.07
N THR A 166 -9.00 -6.08 22.57
CA THR A 166 -10.15 -6.43 23.40
C THR A 166 -11.41 -5.81 22.79
N ASP A 167 -12.44 -6.59 22.61
CA ASP A 167 -13.79 -6.13 22.28
C ASP A 167 -14.76 -6.41 23.44
N ASN A 168 -15.89 -5.73 23.42
CA ASN A 168 -17.00 -5.98 24.32
C ASN A 168 -18.18 -6.65 23.59
N GLY A 169 -17.88 -7.53 22.63
CA GLY A 169 -18.84 -8.35 21.90
C GLY A 169 -19.38 -9.53 22.71
N ARG A 170 -20.00 -10.48 22.04
CA ARG A 170 -20.60 -11.68 22.72
C ARG A 170 -19.58 -12.64 23.31
N GLY A 171 -18.31 -12.54 22.95
CA GLY A 171 -17.28 -13.52 23.23
C GLY A 171 -17.35 -14.76 22.32
N ILE A 172 -16.20 -15.30 21.97
CA ILE A 172 -16.10 -16.54 21.17
C ILE A 172 -16.77 -17.69 21.93
N PRO A 173 -17.59 -18.56 21.29
CA PRO A 173 -18.17 -19.72 21.95
C PRO A 173 -17.08 -20.64 22.52
N THR A 174 -17.34 -21.19 23.71
CA THR A 174 -16.39 -22.04 24.45
C THR A 174 -16.86 -23.50 24.59
N ASP A 175 -18.07 -23.78 24.13
CA ASP A 175 -18.68 -25.12 24.17
C ASP A 175 -17.89 -26.10 23.29
N MET A 176 -18.09 -27.39 23.56
CA MET A 176 -17.48 -28.48 22.77
C MET A 176 -18.04 -28.54 21.35
N HIS A 177 -17.18 -28.38 20.37
CA HIS A 177 -17.58 -28.49 18.98
C HIS A 177 -17.84 -29.95 18.58
N PRO A 178 -19.01 -30.29 18.03
CA PRO A 178 -19.44 -31.66 17.83
C PRO A 178 -18.52 -32.46 16.90
N ALA A 179 -17.96 -31.84 15.86
CA ALA A 179 -17.10 -32.52 14.88
C ALA A 179 -15.65 -32.66 15.36
N THR A 180 -15.05 -31.61 15.95
CA THR A 180 -13.63 -31.61 16.31
C THR A 180 -13.35 -32.22 17.69
N LYS A 181 -14.37 -32.34 18.53
CA LYS A 181 -14.25 -32.79 19.94
C LYS A 181 -13.33 -31.91 20.78
N LYS A 182 -13.12 -30.68 20.33
CA LYS A 182 -12.40 -29.61 21.01
C LYS A 182 -13.38 -28.47 21.35
N SER A 183 -12.99 -27.56 22.23
CA SER A 183 -13.79 -26.35 22.40
C SER A 183 -13.92 -25.57 21.09
N ALA A 184 -15.02 -24.87 20.90
CA ALA A 184 -15.18 -24.02 19.71
C ALA A 184 -14.06 -22.98 19.64
N LEU A 185 -13.64 -22.44 20.79
CA LEU A 185 -12.49 -21.53 20.91
C LEU A 185 -11.20 -22.16 20.38
N GLU A 186 -10.83 -23.37 20.83
CA GLU A 186 -9.65 -24.06 20.34
C GLU A 186 -9.78 -24.40 18.84
N THR A 187 -10.97 -24.75 18.40
CA THR A 187 -11.23 -25.09 17.00
C THR A 187 -10.94 -23.90 16.07
N VAL A 188 -11.44 -22.69 16.36
CA VAL A 188 -11.20 -21.52 15.50
C VAL A 188 -9.75 -21.04 15.55
N LEU A 189 -8.99 -21.37 16.59
CA LEU A 189 -7.58 -21.03 16.74
C LEU A 189 -6.62 -22.05 16.10
N THR A 190 -7.03 -23.31 15.94
CA THR A 190 -6.14 -24.40 15.53
C THR A 190 -6.52 -25.08 14.21
N VAL A 191 -7.72 -24.82 13.69
CA VAL A 191 -8.21 -25.42 12.46
C VAL A 191 -8.42 -24.34 11.40
N LEU A 192 -7.83 -24.54 10.22
CA LEU A 192 -8.07 -23.66 9.07
C LEU A 192 -9.50 -23.86 8.56
N HIS A 193 -10.08 -22.79 8.05
CA HIS A 193 -11.45 -22.78 7.53
C HIS A 193 -12.51 -23.18 8.59
N ALA A 194 -12.22 -22.87 9.86
CA ALA A 194 -13.16 -23.00 10.95
C ALA A 194 -13.68 -21.61 11.38
N GLY A 195 -14.98 -21.46 11.54
CA GLY A 195 -15.58 -20.20 11.96
C GLY A 195 -17.08 -20.20 11.91
N GLY A 196 -17.72 -19.33 12.67
CA GLY A 196 -19.17 -19.16 12.75
C GLY A 196 -19.79 -18.25 11.66
N LYS A 197 -19.01 -17.83 10.66
CA LYS A 197 -19.41 -16.82 9.68
C LYS A 197 -19.76 -17.38 8.30
N PHE A 198 -19.77 -18.70 8.13
CA PHE A 198 -20.05 -19.39 6.84
C PHE A 198 -21.55 -19.66 6.58
N GLY A 199 -22.39 -19.53 7.57
CA GLY A 199 -23.76 -20.09 7.56
C GLY A 199 -24.88 -19.17 7.10
N GLY A 200 -24.62 -18.03 6.48
CA GLY A 200 -25.68 -17.09 6.06
C GLY A 200 -26.59 -16.69 7.24
N SER A 201 -27.91 -16.74 7.05
CA SER A 201 -28.90 -16.32 8.07
C SER A 201 -28.89 -17.13 9.37
N SER A 202 -28.26 -18.30 9.40
CA SER A 202 -28.12 -19.14 10.59
C SER A 202 -26.85 -18.85 11.42
N SER A 203 -25.94 -18.01 10.93
CA SER A 203 -24.64 -17.79 11.56
C SER A 203 -24.62 -16.73 12.65
N GLY A 204 -25.71 -15.99 12.86
CA GLY A 204 -25.73 -14.85 13.78
C GLY A 204 -24.96 -13.60 13.30
N TYR A 205 -24.39 -13.66 12.09
CA TYR A 205 -23.76 -12.56 11.38
C TYR A 205 -24.46 -12.37 10.02
N SER A 206 -25.15 -11.28 9.85
CA SER A 206 -25.74 -10.93 8.55
C SER A 206 -24.66 -10.53 7.55
N VAL A 207 -23.56 -10.00 8.05
CA VAL A 207 -22.39 -9.59 7.26
C VAL A 207 -21.15 -9.70 8.12
N SER A 208 -20.05 -10.06 7.50
CA SER A 208 -18.74 -10.09 8.15
C SER A 208 -17.61 -9.84 7.14
N GLY A 209 -16.49 -9.33 7.64
CA GLY A 209 -15.23 -9.26 6.92
C GLY A 209 -14.49 -10.60 6.90
N GLY A 210 -14.69 -11.43 7.92
CA GLY A 210 -14.03 -12.71 8.11
C GLY A 210 -14.61 -13.87 7.31
N LEU A 211 -14.60 -13.79 5.99
CA LEU A 211 -15.24 -14.75 5.09
C LEU A 211 -14.51 -16.10 4.95
N HIS A 212 -13.23 -16.19 5.24
CA HIS A 212 -12.41 -17.38 4.96
C HIS A 212 -12.23 -18.31 6.16
N GLY A 213 -12.53 -17.85 7.39
CA GLY A 213 -12.34 -18.64 8.61
C GLY A 213 -10.89 -19.02 8.89
N VAL A 214 -9.94 -18.18 8.50
CA VAL A 214 -8.50 -18.44 8.68
C VAL A 214 -7.78 -17.36 9.48
N GLY A 215 -8.33 -16.14 9.61
CA GLY A 215 -7.61 -15.00 10.18
C GLY A 215 -7.04 -15.28 11.56
N LEU A 216 -7.86 -15.77 12.48
CA LEU A 216 -7.45 -16.04 13.86
C LEU A 216 -6.44 -17.19 13.96
N SER A 217 -6.64 -18.27 13.21
CA SER A 217 -5.71 -19.41 13.15
C SER A 217 -4.37 -19.03 12.51
N VAL A 218 -4.38 -18.11 11.53
CA VAL A 218 -3.17 -17.57 10.93
C VAL A 218 -2.39 -16.71 11.93
N VAL A 219 -3.06 -15.83 12.69
CA VAL A 219 -2.39 -15.06 13.75
C VAL A 219 -1.76 -16.00 14.78
N ASN A 220 -2.49 -17.02 15.22
CA ASN A 220 -1.97 -18.04 16.15
C ASN A 220 -0.74 -18.77 15.59
N ALA A 221 -0.80 -19.21 14.34
CA ALA A 221 0.30 -19.91 13.68
C ALA A 221 1.58 -19.07 13.53
N LEU A 222 1.43 -17.75 13.34
CA LEU A 222 2.54 -16.83 13.08
C LEU A 222 2.99 -16.06 14.33
N SER A 223 2.45 -16.44 15.50
CA SER A 223 2.83 -15.88 16.80
C SER A 223 3.71 -16.87 17.57
N GLU A 224 4.74 -16.34 18.24
CA GLU A 224 5.54 -17.09 19.21
C GLU A 224 4.68 -17.54 20.38
N ALA A 225 3.85 -16.64 20.89
CA ALA A 225 2.86 -16.92 21.92
C ALA A 225 1.56 -16.16 21.61
N LEU A 226 0.44 -16.75 22.01
CA LEU A 226 -0.88 -16.13 21.93
C LEU A 226 -1.68 -16.52 23.19
N GLU A 227 -2.31 -15.53 23.80
CA GLU A 227 -3.22 -15.68 24.93
C GLU A 227 -4.61 -15.20 24.53
N VAL A 228 -5.60 -16.01 24.78
CA VAL A 228 -7.00 -15.62 24.58
C VAL A 228 -7.74 -15.66 25.90
N THR A 229 -8.52 -14.59 26.13
CA THR A 229 -9.46 -14.51 27.26
C THR A 229 -10.84 -14.21 26.68
N VAL A 230 -11.83 -14.98 27.10
CA VAL A 230 -13.22 -14.78 26.68
C VAL A 230 -14.05 -14.58 27.93
N TRP A 231 -14.87 -13.55 27.97
CA TRP A 231 -15.86 -13.29 28.99
C TRP A 231 -17.23 -13.57 28.40
N ARG A 232 -17.91 -14.53 28.97
CA ARG A 232 -19.21 -14.98 28.50
C ARG A 232 -19.99 -15.69 29.61
N ASP A 233 -21.29 -15.39 29.73
CA ASP A 233 -22.22 -16.05 30.64
C ASP A 233 -21.75 -16.01 32.13
N GLY A 234 -21.15 -14.88 32.54
CA GLY A 234 -20.61 -14.68 33.89
C GLY A 234 -19.32 -15.44 34.21
N MET A 235 -18.69 -16.01 33.16
CA MET A 235 -17.47 -16.80 33.29
C MET A 235 -16.33 -16.15 32.50
N GLU A 236 -15.11 -16.35 32.98
CA GLU A 236 -13.86 -16.02 32.27
C GLU A 236 -13.20 -17.32 31.83
N TYR A 237 -12.97 -17.42 30.52
CA TYR A 237 -12.28 -18.54 29.90
C TYR A 237 -10.93 -18.08 29.42
N GLN A 238 -9.86 -18.85 29.70
CA GLN A 238 -8.52 -18.53 29.27
C GLN A 238 -7.83 -19.74 28.66
N GLN A 239 -7.09 -19.52 27.57
CA GLN A 239 -6.25 -20.53 26.97
C GLN A 239 -5.02 -19.86 26.32
N LYS A 240 -3.88 -20.57 26.38
CA LYS A 240 -2.60 -20.11 25.83
C LYS A 240 -2.14 -21.03 24.71
N TYR A 241 -1.48 -20.42 23.75
CA TYR A 241 -0.97 -21.08 22.54
C TYR A 241 0.48 -20.67 22.30
N CYS A 242 1.23 -21.57 21.65
CA CYS A 242 2.58 -21.32 21.18
C CYS A 242 2.68 -21.85 19.76
N ARG A 243 3.00 -20.96 18.82
CA ARG A 243 3.21 -21.30 17.40
C ARG A 243 2.07 -22.16 16.81
N GLY A 244 0.84 -21.79 17.11
CA GLY A 244 -0.35 -22.47 16.60
C GLY A 244 -0.82 -23.67 17.43
N LYS A 245 -0.09 -24.09 18.46
CA LYS A 245 -0.44 -25.27 19.29
C LYS A 245 -0.91 -24.83 20.67
N PRO A 246 -1.96 -25.44 21.24
CA PRO A 246 -2.38 -25.14 22.60
C PRO A 246 -1.30 -25.60 23.59
N VAL A 247 -0.96 -24.72 24.55
CA VAL A 247 0.00 -24.99 25.62
C VAL A 247 -0.71 -25.30 26.94
N THR A 248 -1.92 -24.75 27.09
CA THR A 248 -2.77 -25.02 28.27
C THR A 248 -4.10 -25.59 27.83
N THR A 249 -4.77 -26.30 28.73
CA THR A 249 -6.19 -26.60 28.61
C THR A 249 -7.00 -25.33 28.81
N LEU A 250 -8.22 -25.28 28.28
CA LEU A 250 -9.14 -24.18 28.50
C LEU A 250 -9.48 -24.12 30.01
N SER A 251 -9.06 -23.07 30.68
CA SER A 251 -9.44 -22.78 32.06
C SER A 251 -10.74 -21.96 32.10
N CYS A 252 -11.53 -22.17 33.15
CA CYS A 252 -12.80 -21.49 33.35
C CYS A 252 -12.88 -21.02 34.79
N HIS A 253 -13.16 -19.73 34.96
CA HIS A 253 -13.29 -19.12 36.29
C HIS A 253 -14.59 -18.31 36.35
N VAL A 254 -15.30 -18.36 37.50
CA VAL A 254 -16.47 -17.52 37.71
C VAL A 254 -16.00 -16.06 37.90
N LEU A 255 -16.63 -15.15 37.22
CA LEU A 255 -16.35 -13.72 37.37
C LEU A 255 -16.88 -13.23 38.75
N PRO A 256 -16.15 -12.31 39.40
CA PRO A 256 -16.67 -11.58 40.56
C PRO A 256 -18.03 -10.92 40.23
N VAL A 257 -18.88 -10.77 41.26
CA VAL A 257 -20.24 -10.21 41.09
C VAL A 257 -20.26 -8.87 40.38
N GLU A 258 -19.23 -8.06 40.57
CA GLU A 258 -19.06 -6.74 39.95
C GLU A 258 -18.82 -6.83 38.43
N PHE A 259 -18.37 -7.97 37.91
CA PHE A 259 -18.02 -8.21 36.53
C PHE A 259 -18.85 -9.30 35.85
N GLN A 260 -19.93 -9.75 36.46
CA GLN A 260 -20.78 -10.82 35.92
C GLN A 260 -21.41 -10.48 34.57
N ASP A 261 -21.68 -9.19 34.31
CA ASP A 261 -22.21 -8.70 33.02
C ASP A 261 -21.12 -8.46 31.97
N ARG A 262 -19.86 -8.70 32.34
CA ARG A 262 -18.75 -8.53 31.41
C ARG A 262 -18.80 -9.58 30.31
N HIS A 263 -18.76 -9.12 29.06
CA HIS A 263 -18.70 -9.98 27.88
C HIS A 263 -17.66 -9.46 26.90
N GLY A 264 -17.18 -10.32 25.99
CA GLY A 264 -16.23 -9.95 24.97
C GLY A 264 -15.07 -10.93 24.82
N THR A 265 -14.14 -10.57 23.96
CA THR A 265 -12.92 -11.35 23.69
C THR A 265 -11.71 -10.46 23.81
N ARG A 266 -10.66 -10.96 24.46
CA ARG A 266 -9.32 -10.37 24.44
C ARG A 266 -8.35 -11.36 23.83
N ILE A 267 -7.60 -10.91 22.84
CA ILE A 267 -6.51 -11.65 22.22
C ILE A 267 -5.24 -10.85 22.37
N ARG A 268 -4.24 -11.45 23.02
CA ARG A 268 -2.89 -10.91 23.12
C ARG A 268 -1.93 -11.86 22.42
N PHE A 269 -1.07 -11.32 21.55
CA PHE A 269 -0.13 -12.15 20.80
C PHE A 269 1.24 -11.48 20.66
N TRP A 270 2.26 -12.31 20.56
CA TRP A 270 3.66 -11.94 20.31
C TRP A 270 4.05 -12.47 18.92
N PRO A 271 4.39 -11.60 17.97
CA PRO A 271 4.84 -12.05 16.64
C PRO A 271 6.07 -12.94 16.73
N ASP A 272 6.10 -14.02 15.93
CA ASP A 272 7.22 -14.94 15.90
C ASP A 272 8.41 -14.37 15.11
N LYS A 273 9.55 -14.17 15.78
CA LYS A 273 10.80 -13.66 15.20
C LYS A 273 11.37 -14.57 14.10
N GLU A 274 11.04 -15.86 14.12
CA GLU A 274 11.45 -16.80 13.06
C GLU A 274 10.71 -16.52 11.75
N VAL A 275 9.51 -15.95 11.82
CA VAL A 275 8.68 -15.60 10.66
C VAL A 275 8.96 -14.17 10.22
N PHE A 276 8.96 -13.22 11.17
CA PHE A 276 9.16 -11.79 10.93
C PHE A 276 10.60 -11.38 11.17
N THR A 277 11.49 -11.80 10.29
CA THR A 277 12.94 -11.60 10.42
C THR A 277 13.39 -10.14 10.23
N THR A 278 12.59 -9.32 9.56
CA THR A 278 12.92 -7.92 9.28
C THR A 278 12.65 -7.02 10.49
N THR A 279 11.50 -7.16 11.11
CA THR A 279 11.07 -6.41 12.30
C THR A 279 9.88 -7.08 12.95
N ILE A 280 9.80 -6.97 14.27
CA ILE A 280 8.64 -7.34 15.09
C ILE A 280 8.00 -6.11 15.76
N GLN A 281 8.51 -4.90 15.46
CA GLN A 281 7.98 -3.67 16.04
C GLN A 281 6.81 -3.17 15.21
N PHE A 282 5.72 -2.88 15.89
CA PHE A 282 4.53 -2.30 15.29
C PHE A 282 4.68 -0.78 15.15
N ASP A 283 4.24 -0.25 14.01
CA ASP A 283 4.17 1.19 13.81
C ASP A 283 2.82 1.73 14.27
N TYR A 284 2.85 2.55 15.31
CA TYR A 284 1.66 3.17 15.91
C TYR A 284 0.84 3.95 14.87
N ASN A 285 1.49 4.74 14.03
CA ASN A 285 0.81 5.61 13.08
C ASN A 285 0.08 4.82 11.99
N THR A 286 0.66 3.74 11.52
CA THR A 286 0.04 2.84 10.55
C THR A 286 -1.21 2.18 11.13
N ILE A 287 -1.14 1.70 12.37
CA ILE A 287 -2.29 1.10 13.06
C ILE A 287 -3.36 2.17 13.37
N ALA A 288 -2.95 3.36 13.84
CA ALA A 288 -3.83 4.50 14.07
C ALA A 288 -4.60 4.92 12.81
N GLY A 289 -3.92 4.93 11.66
CA GLY A 289 -4.55 5.20 10.36
C GLY A 289 -5.66 4.20 10.04
N ARG A 290 -5.41 2.91 10.21
CA ARG A 290 -6.40 1.85 9.98
C ARG A 290 -7.55 1.91 10.97
N ILE A 291 -7.27 2.14 12.25
CA ILE A 291 -8.29 2.28 13.30
C ILE A 291 -9.22 3.46 13.01
N ARG A 292 -8.65 4.61 12.60
CA ARG A 292 -9.42 5.78 12.22
C ARG A 292 -10.36 5.49 11.04
N GLU A 293 -9.87 4.80 10.01
CA GLU A 293 -10.72 4.36 8.91
C GLU A 293 -11.90 3.51 9.42
N LEU A 294 -11.62 2.50 10.25
CA LEU A 294 -12.64 1.61 10.78
C LEU A 294 -13.66 2.34 11.65
N ALA A 295 -13.23 3.32 12.46
CA ALA A 295 -14.13 4.11 13.28
C ALA A 295 -15.06 5.00 12.44
N PHE A 296 -14.58 5.59 11.34
CA PHE A 296 -15.46 6.30 10.39
C PHE A 296 -16.43 5.38 9.66
N LEU A 297 -15.98 4.15 9.34
CA LEU A 297 -16.80 3.17 8.62
C LEU A 297 -17.89 2.53 9.51
N ASN A 298 -17.71 2.60 10.83
CA ASN A 298 -18.62 2.02 11.81
C ASN A 298 -19.05 3.10 12.82
N PRO A 299 -20.05 3.95 12.45
CA PRO A 299 -20.53 4.99 13.35
C PRO A 299 -20.97 4.44 14.70
N ASN A 300 -20.70 5.21 15.76
CA ASN A 300 -20.96 4.85 17.15
C ASN A 300 -20.09 3.72 17.73
N LEU A 301 -19.10 3.23 16.98
CA LEU A 301 -18.07 2.33 17.51
C LEU A 301 -16.90 3.15 18.07
N MET A 302 -16.61 2.98 19.35
CA MET A 302 -15.42 3.55 19.98
C MET A 302 -14.24 2.59 19.80
N ILE A 303 -13.13 3.08 19.25
CA ILE A 303 -11.88 2.31 19.17
C ILE A 303 -10.79 3.11 19.87
N ALA A 304 -10.24 2.58 20.95
CA ALA A 304 -9.12 3.16 21.66
C ALA A 304 -7.81 2.48 21.23
N LEU A 305 -6.79 3.28 20.92
CA LEU A 305 -5.44 2.81 20.66
C LEU A 305 -4.50 3.36 21.71
N ARG A 306 -3.78 2.47 22.38
CA ARG A 306 -2.74 2.81 23.35
C ARG A 306 -1.41 2.20 22.93
N GLN A 307 -0.35 2.90 23.23
CA GLN A 307 1.01 2.38 23.18
C GLN A 307 1.61 2.56 24.56
N GLU A 308 2.07 1.46 25.12
CA GLU A 308 2.80 1.44 26.38
C GLU A 308 4.28 1.22 26.08
N ASP A 309 5.11 2.20 26.39
CA ASP A 309 6.57 2.13 26.29
C ASP A 309 7.18 1.93 27.69
N ILE A 310 8.40 1.42 27.74
CA ILE A 310 9.18 1.31 28.99
C ILE A 310 9.37 2.71 29.63
N ASN A 311 9.46 3.75 28.79
CA ASN A 311 9.46 5.13 29.24
C ASN A 311 8.03 5.71 29.18
N PRO A 312 7.39 6.02 30.32
CA PRO A 312 6.02 6.54 30.36
C PRO A 312 5.79 7.83 29.55
N GLU A 313 6.84 8.65 29.33
CA GLU A 313 6.75 9.86 28.53
C GLU A 313 6.50 9.60 27.04
N LYS A 314 6.74 8.38 26.58
CA LYS A 314 6.50 7.95 25.21
C LYS A 314 5.18 7.21 25.01
N ASN A 315 4.37 7.14 26.05
CA ASN A 315 3.05 6.54 25.95
C ASN A 315 2.14 7.38 25.06
N HIS A 316 1.49 6.74 24.12
CA HIS A 316 0.51 7.35 23.24
C HIS A 316 -0.87 6.77 23.54
N HIS A 317 -1.87 7.65 23.54
CA HIS A 317 -3.27 7.25 23.68
C HIS A 317 -4.15 8.09 22.75
N ASN A 318 -4.93 7.43 21.92
CA ASN A 318 -5.92 8.06 21.05
C ASN A 318 -7.23 7.29 21.10
N GLU A 319 -8.33 8.01 21.15
CA GLU A 319 -9.68 7.46 21.01
C GLU A 319 -10.30 7.93 19.71
N TYR A 320 -10.92 7.02 19.01
CA TYR A 320 -11.57 7.26 17.71
C TYR A 320 -13.05 6.91 17.86
N PHE A 321 -13.88 7.93 17.76
CA PHE A 321 -15.34 7.79 17.85
C PHE A 321 -15.98 8.81 16.92
N TYR A 322 -16.75 8.34 15.93
CA TYR A 322 -17.37 9.17 14.94
C TYR A 322 -18.84 8.79 14.75
N VAL A 323 -19.71 9.80 14.70
CA VAL A 323 -21.14 9.59 14.55
C VAL A 323 -21.58 9.82 13.10
N GLY A 324 -20.93 10.74 12.40
CA GLY A 324 -21.27 11.15 11.04
C GLY A 324 -20.86 10.19 9.93
N GLY A 325 -20.16 9.10 10.27
CA GLY A 325 -19.81 8.04 9.32
C GLY A 325 -19.01 8.54 8.12
N LEU A 326 -19.38 8.10 6.90
CA LEU A 326 -18.68 8.47 5.68
C LEU A 326 -18.71 9.97 5.38
N ASN A 327 -19.77 10.66 5.74
CA ASN A 327 -19.86 12.10 5.54
C ASN A 327 -18.81 12.84 6.37
N GLU A 328 -18.62 12.42 7.60
CA GLU A 328 -17.59 12.96 8.48
C GLU A 328 -16.18 12.60 8.00
N TYR A 329 -16.02 11.38 7.50
CA TYR A 329 -14.74 10.94 6.93
C TYR A 329 -14.33 11.77 5.72
N VAL A 330 -15.26 12.06 4.80
CA VAL A 330 -14.98 12.92 3.64
C VAL A 330 -14.67 14.35 4.07
N LYS A 331 -15.37 14.90 5.09
CA LYS A 331 -15.05 16.20 5.67
C LYS A 331 -13.64 16.22 6.24
N TRP A 332 -13.27 15.19 7.01
CA TRP A 332 -11.94 15.04 7.57
C TRP A 332 -10.85 14.97 6.49
N LEU A 333 -11.06 14.17 5.45
CA LEU A 333 -10.11 14.04 4.33
C LEU A 333 -9.95 15.33 3.50
N ASN A 334 -10.88 16.26 3.62
CA ASN A 334 -10.88 17.53 2.91
C ASN A 334 -10.67 18.74 3.84
N THR A 335 -10.21 18.53 5.08
CA THR A 335 -10.02 19.61 6.07
C THR A 335 -9.06 20.70 5.57
N ASP A 336 -8.05 20.31 4.77
CA ASP A 336 -7.06 21.20 4.18
C ASP A 336 -7.43 21.74 2.79
N LYS A 337 -8.63 21.40 2.28
CA LYS A 337 -9.09 21.75 0.93
C LYS A 337 -10.24 22.74 0.96
N LYS A 338 -10.54 23.31 -0.20
CA LYS A 338 -11.69 24.21 -0.40
C LYS A 338 -12.83 23.45 -1.06
N PRO A 339 -13.83 22.98 -0.32
CA PRO A 339 -14.96 22.31 -0.89
C PRO A 339 -15.79 23.26 -1.75
N LEU A 340 -16.37 22.74 -2.84
CA LEU A 340 -17.30 23.47 -3.71
C LEU A 340 -18.73 23.40 -3.18
N HIS A 341 -19.05 22.40 -2.39
CA HIS A 341 -20.36 22.12 -1.82
C HIS A 341 -20.21 21.27 -0.55
N ASP A 342 -21.26 21.12 0.19
CA ASP A 342 -21.34 20.20 1.32
C ASP A 342 -21.17 18.75 0.86
N VAL A 343 -20.82 17.83 1.78
CA VAL A 343 -20.69 16.42 1.43
C VAL A 343 -22.04 15.88 0.95
N VAL A 344 -22.04 15.33 -0.25
CA VAL A 344 -23.19 14.62 -0.81
C VAL A 344 -23.05 13.15 -0.44
N GLY A 345 -23.92 12.69 0.45
CA GLY A 345 -23.87 11.31 0.92
C GLY A 345 -25.25 10.67 0.91
N PHE A 346 -25.33 9.39 0.58
CA PHE A 346 -26.56 8.62 0.68
C PHE A 346 -26.27 7.17 1.07
N ARG A 347 -27.29 6.57 1.65
CA ARG A 347 -27.30 5.15 1.98
C ARG A 347 -28.57 4.53 1.41
N LYS A 348 -28.41 3.43 0.68
CA LYS A 348 -29.52 2.69 0.04
C LYS A 348 -29.26 1.20 0.14
N GLU A 349 -30.33 0.43 0.34
CA GLU A 349 -30.31 -1.02 0.27
C GLU A 349 -31.08 -1.49 -0.96
N VAL A 350 -30.45 -2.34 -1.77
CA VAL A 350 -31.01 -2.90 -2.99
C VAL A 350 -30.55 -4.35 -3.12
N ASP A 351 -31.47 -5.26 -3.32
CA ASP A 351 -31.20 -6.69 -3.50
C ASP A 351 -30.34 -7.30 -2.36
N GLY A 352 -30.53 -6.83 -1.12
CA GLY A 352 -29.73 -7.27 0.04
C GLY A 352 -28.29 -6.70 0.07
N ILE A 353 -27.96 -5.76 -0.82
CA ILE A 353 -26.70 -5.03 -0.83
C ILE A 353 -26.96 -3.62 -0.28
N THR A 354 -26.31 -3.27 0.82
CA THR A 354 -26.33 -1.91 1.33
C THR A 354 -25.18 -1.11 0.71
N ILE A 355 -25.53 -0.01 0.07
CA ILE A 355 -24.60 0.94 -0.53
C ILE A 355 -24.55 2.18 0.35
N ASP A 356 -23.35 2.60 0.72
CA ASP A 356 -23.10 3.84 1.47
C ASP A 356 -22.02 4.63 0.71
N VAL A 357 -22.35 5.85 0.27
CA VAL A 357 -21.50 6.68 -0.58
C VAL A 357 -21.43 8.08 -0.04
N ALA A 358 -20.25 8.67 -0.02
CA ALA A 358 -20.05 10.08 0.27
C ALA A 358 -19.11 10.71 -0.76
N LEU A 359 -19.51 11.85 -1.31
CA LEU A 359 -18.85 12.56 -2.40
C LEU A 359 -18.66 14.03 -2.05
N GLN A 360 -17.51 14.59 -2.40
CA GLN A 360 -17.29 16.03 -2.31
C GLN A 360 -16.28 16.48 -3.36
N TRP A 361 -16.60 17.55 -4.09
CA TRP A 361 -15.67 18.21 -5.00
C TRP A 361 -15.02 19.40 -4.30
N CYS A 362 -13.71 19.55 -4.49
CA CYS A 362 -12.93 20.66 -3.94
C CYS A 362 -12.34 21.49 -5.08
N SER A 363 -12.31 22.81 -4.96
CA SER A 363 -11.84 23.73 -6.00
C SER A 363 -10.33 23.59 -6.27
N ASP A 364 -9.56 23.29 -5.24
CA ASP A 364 -8.09 23.23 -5.21
C ASP A 364 -7.51 21.80 -5.32
N ALA A 365 -8.35 20.78 -5.41
CA ALA A 365 -7.90 19.40 -5.62
C ALA A 365 -7.76 19.11 -7.12
N TYR A 366 -6.57 18.75 -7.55
CA TYR A 366 -6.24 18.39 -8.94
C TYR A 366 -6.10 16.89 -9.16
N SER A 367 -6.03 16.12 -8.09
CA SER A 367 -6.03 14.66 -8.13
C SER A 367 -7.33 14.08 -7.58
N GLU A 368 -7.76 12.99 -8.17
CA GLU A 368 -8.87 12.18 -7.67
C GLU A 368 -8.39 11.35 -6.48
N THR A 369 -9.15 11.36 -5.39
CA THR A 369 -8.98 10.40 -4.30
C THR A 369 -10.26 9.58 -4.22
N MET A 370 -10.16 8.28 -4.41
CA MET A 370 -11.27 7.34 -4.34
C MET A 370 -10.88 6.19 -3.42
N LEU A 371 -11.65 6.01 -2.36
CA LEU A 371 -11.46 4.94 -1.39
C LEU A 371 -12.66 4.01 -1.47
N GLY A 372 -12.41 2.71 -1.59
CA GLY A 372 -13.44 1.70 -1.66
C GLY A 372 -13.32 0.70 -0.53
N TYR A 373 -14.46 0.27 -0.01
CA TYR A 373 -14.54 -0.70 1.06
C TYR A 373 -15.66 -1.70 0.78
N ALA A 374 -15.43 -2.94 1.15
CA ALA A 374 -16.44 -4.00 1.17
C ALA A 374 -16.44 -4.63 2.56
N ASN A 375 -17.55 -4.56 3.30
CA ASN A 375 -17.66 -5.02 4.68
C ASN A 375 -16.54 -4.44 5.58
N SER A 376 -16.27 -3.14 5.48
CA SER A 376 -15.19 -2.41 6.16
C SER A 376 -13.77 -2.81 5.76
N ILE A 377 -13.57 -3.76 4.85
CA ILE A 377 -12.27 -4.12 4.30
C ILE A 377 -11.95 -3.18 3.14
N ARG A 378 -10.77 -2.58 3.18
CA ARG A 378 -10.30 -1.68 2.13
C ARG A 378 -9.92 -2.44 0.85
N THR A 379 -10.54 -2.07 -0.27
CA THR A 379 -10.23 -2.64 -1.59
C THR A 379 -9.21 -1.75 -2.29
N VAL A 380 -7.93 -1.98 -2.01
CA VAL A 380 -6.82 -1.12 -2.48
C VAL A 380 -6.72 -1.13 -4.01
N ASP A 381 -6.99 -2.28 -4.63
CA ASP A 381 -6.94 -2.48 -6.09
C ASP A 381 -8.29 -2.18 -6.77
N GLY A 382 -9.23 -1.53 -6.04
CA GLY A 382 -10.54 -1.17 -6.54
C GLY A 382 -11.52 -2.34 -6.58
N GLY A 383 -12.29 -2.45 -7.65
CA GLY A 383 -13.27 -3.51 -7.86
C GLY A 383 -14.59 -2.99 -8.43
N THR A 384 -15.54 -3.90 -8.57
CA THR A 384 -16.83 -3.66 -9.24
C THR A 384 -17.64 -2.49 -8.65
N HIS A 385 -17.55 -2.26 -7.34
CA HIS A 385 -18.19 -1.10 -6.67
C HIS A 385 -17.54 0.22 -7.09
N ILE A 386 -16.21 0.28 -7.20
CA ILE A 386 -15.49 1.46 -7.68
C ILE A 386 -15.77 1.70 -9.16
N ASP A 387 -15.80 0.64 -9.96
CA ASP A 387 -16.09 0.73 -11.39
C ASP A 387 -17.56 1.20 -11.62
N GLY A 388 -18.50 0.73 -10.80
CA GLY A 388 -19.88 1.19 -10.79
C GLY A 388 -19.99 2.67 -10.44
N THR A 389 -19.29 3.11 -9.41
CA THR A 389 -19.23 4.52 -8.99
C THR A 389 -18.70 5.43 -10.11
N LYS A 390 -17.56 5.05 -10.72
CA LYS A 390 -16.98 5.82 -11.85
C LYS A 390 -17.92 5.89 -13.05
N ALA A 391 -18.56 4.79 -13.39
CA ALA A 391 -19.51 4.72 -14.49
C ALA A 391 -20.72 5.63 -14.22
N SER A 392 -21.31 5.56 -13.03
CA SER A 392 -22.43 6.39 -12.61
C SER A 392 -22.08 7.87 -12.64
N LEU A 393 -21.00 8.29 -11.96
CA LEU A 393 -20.53 9.68 -11.96
C LEU A 393 -20.36 10.23 -13.37
N THR A 394 -19.68 9.47 -14.23
CA THR A 394 -19.44 9.86 -15.61
C THR A 394 -20.74 10.01 -16.39
N ARG A 395 -21.64 9.07 -16.23
CA ARG A 395 -22.93 9.05 -16.95
C ARG A 395 -23.84 10.18 -16.50
N THR A 396 -23.99 10.38 -15.19
CA THR A 396 -24.82 11.42 -14.60
C THR A 396 -24.35 12.81 -14.99
N LEU A 397 -23.06 13.11 -14.78
CA LEU A 397 -22.51 14.42 -15.13
C LEU A 397 -22.57 14.71 -16.63
N ASN A 398 -22.34 13.71 -17.47
CA ASN A 398 -22.49 13.86 -18.93
C ASN A 398 -23.95 14.08 -19.34
N SER A 399 -24.90 13.36 -18.72
CA SER A 399 -26.34 13.52 -19.01
C SER A 399 -26.82 14.91 -18.62
N LEU A 400 -26.55 15.32 -17.39
CA LEU A 400 -26.98 16.64 -16.87
C LEU A 400 -26.22 17.77 -17.57
N GLY A 401 -24.92 17.62 -17.84
CA GLY A 401 -24.16 18.59 -18.60
C GLY A 401 -24.62 18.77 -20.04
N LYS A 402 -25.20 17.75 -20.67
CA LYS A 402 -25.86 17.87 -21.97
C LYS A 402 -27.21 18.63 -21.86
N LYS A 403 -28.00 18.35 -20.83
CA LYS A 403 -29.26 19.08 -20.56
C LYS A 403 -28.98 20.57 -20.32
N SER A 404 -27.93 20.92 -19.61
CA SER A 404 -27.52 22.31 -19.35
C SER A 404 -26.79 23.00 -20.52
N LYS A 405 -26.67 22.37 -21.70
CA LYS A 405 -25.97 22.86 -22.91
C LYS A 405 -24.45 23.10 -22.74
N VAL A 406 -23.86 22.62 -21.65
CA VAL A 406 -22.47 22.90 -21.27
C VAL A 406 -21.47 21.91 -21.88
N ILE A 407 -21.90 20.69 -22.25
CA ILE A 407 -21.01 19.65 -22.80
C ILE A 407 -21.50 19.16 -24.18
N LYS A 408 -20.56 19.16 -25.13
CA LYS A 408 -20.72 18.50 -26.45
C LYS A 408 -19.67 17.40 -26.59
N HIS A 409 -20.13 16.13 -26.48
CA HIS A 409 -19.39 14.87 -26.79
C HIS A 409 -18.12 14.50 -25.99
N VAL A 410 -18.21 13.39 -25.23
CA VAL A 410 -17.07 12.57 -24.80
C VAL A 410 -17.43 11.08 -24.94
N ARG A 411 -16.54 10.27 -25.55
CA ARG A 411 -16.64 8.80 -25.62
C ARG A 411 -15.56 8.17 -24.76
N GLN A 412 -15.93 7.16 -23.93
CA GLN A 412 -14.97 6.25 -23.29
C GLN A 412 -15.46 4.80 -23.32
N ARG A 413 -14.50 3.87 -23.43
CA ARG A 413 -14.69 2.40 -23.39
C ARG A 413 -14.10 1.83 -22.10
N PRO A 414 -14.69 0.75 -21.55
CA PRO A 414 -14.18 0.05 -20.37
C PRO A 414 -13.43 -1.23 -20.75
N ASN A 415 -12.55 -1.71 -19.89
CA ASN A 415 -12.15 -3.11 -19.70
C ASN A 415 -11.17 -3.28 -18.53
N PRO A 416 -10.87 -4.54 -18.10
CA PRO A 416 -11.63 -5.44 -17.25
C PRO A 416 -10.85 -5.98 -16.01
N GLU A 417 -11.47 -6.89 -15.31
CA GLU A 417 -11.26 -7.79 -14.18
C GLU A 417 -9.83 -8.22 -13.80
N PHE A 418 -9.59 -8.41 -12.44
CA PHE A 418 -8.68 -9.43 -11.90
C PHE A 418 -8.86 -9.67 -10.40
N GLU A 419 -8.59 -10.90 -9.96
CA GLU A 419 -8.78 -11.48 -8.64
C GLU A 419 -7.47 -11.63 -7.85
N GLY A 420 -7.55 -11.62 -6.52
CA GLY A 420 -6.46 -12.01 -5.63
C GLY A 420 -6.93 -12.37 -4.22
N GLN A 421 -6.27 -13.34 -3.58
CA GLN A 421 -6.62 -13.92 -2.27
C GLN A 421 -6.52 -12.92 -1.11
N THR A 422 -5.88 -11.77 -1.29
CA THR A 422 -5.67 -10.72 -0.28
C THR A 422 -6.84 -9.74 -0.15
N LYS A 423 -8.01 -10.03 -0.71
CA LYS A 423 -9.23 -9.20 -0.65
C LYS A 423 -9.04 -7.75 -1.15
N THR A 424 -8.04 -7.51 -1.95
CA THR A 424 -7.69 -6.18 -2.43
C THR A 424 -8.62 -5.65 -3.52
N ARG A 425 -9.40 -6.52 -4.14
CA ARG A 425 -10.32 -6.18 -5.24
C ARG A 425 -11.64 -6.95 -5.13
N LEU A 426 -12.77 -6.22 -5.25
CA LEU A 426 -14.10 -6.82 -5.27
C LEU A 426 -14.49 -7.24 -6.68
N GLY A 427 -14.83 -8.52 -6.88
CA GLY A 427 -15.13 -9.13 -8.18
C GLY A 427 -16.59 -9.30 -8.55
N ASN A 428 -17.53 -9.06 -7.64
CA ASN A 428 -18.97 -9.35 -7.80
C ASN A 428 -19.63 -8.50 -8.90
N PRO A 429 -20.06 -9.06 -10.05
CA PRO A 429 -20.65 -8.28 -11.16
C PRO A 429 -21.97 -7.59 -10.80
N GLU A 430 -22.79 -8.21 -9.94
CA GLU A 430 -24.06 -7.67 -9.47
C GLU A 430 -23.89 -6.36 -8.72
N VAL A 431 -22.82 -6.24 -7.91
CA VAL A 431 -22.50 -5.04 -7.14
C VAL A 431 -22.28 -3.83 -8.06
N ARG A 432 -21.59 -4.03 -9.18
CA ARG A 432 -21.36 -2.96 -10.16
C ARG A 432 -22.67 -2.36 -10.67
N ARG A 433 -23.63 -3.23 -11.01
CA ARG A 433 -24.93 -2.79 -11.54
C ARG A 433 -25.72 -2.04 -10.48
N VAL A 434 -25.80 -2.60 -9.28
CA VAL A 434 -26.58 -2.01 -8.17
C VAL A 434 -26.01 -0.65 -7.77
N VAL A 435 -24.68 -0.54 -7.66
CA VAL A 435 -24.01 0.73 -7.35
C VAL A 435 -24.21 1.75 -8.46
N ASP A 436 -24.00 1.36 -9.73
CA ASP A 436 -24.16 2.25 -10.89
C ASP A 436 -25.57 2.83 -10.96
N GLN A 437 -26.60 2.00 -10.83
CA GLN A 437 -27.99 2.43 -10.90
C GLN A 437 -28.38 3.31 -9.70
N SER A 438 -28.12 2.86 -8.49
CA SER A 438 -28.51 3.58 -7.28
C SER A 438 -27.84 4.95 -7.15
N LEU A 439 -26.55 5.01 -7.46
CA LEU A 439 -25.82 6.27 -7.44
C LEU A 439 -26.25 7.21 -8.57
N GLN A 440 -26.56 6.68 -9.76
CA GLN A 440 -27.06 7.48 -10.88
C GLN A 440 -28.41 8.11 -10.55
N GLU A 441 -29.34 7.32 -10.00
CA GLU A 441 -30.68 7.81 -9.59
C GLU A 441 -30.55 8.93 -8.56
N TYR A 442 -29.84 8.66 -7.46
CA TYR A 442 -29.66 9.60 -6.37
C TYR A 442 -28.95 10.89 -6.81
N LEU A 443 -27.86 10.79 -7.53
CA LEU A 443 -27.10 11.95 -7.98
C LEU A 443 -27.89 12.78 -9.02
N THR A 444 -28.67 12.13 -9.87
CA THR A 444 -29.49 12.86 -10.84
C THR A 444 -30.54 13.71 -10.11
N GLU A 445 -31.26 13.11 -9.18
CA GLU A 445 -32.24 13.80 -8.35
C GLU A 445 -31.57 14.92 -7.52
N TYR A 446 -30.51 14.63 -6.81
CA TYR A 446 -29.79 15.59 -5.98
C TYR A 446 -29.30 16.80 -6.78
N LEU A 447 -28.66 16.57 -7.93
CA LEU A 447 -28.08 17.64 -8.75
C LEU A 447 -29.16 18.43 -9.54
N GLU A 448 -30.30 17.84 -9.81
CA GLU A 448 -31.46 18.57 -10.37
C GLU A 448 -32.11 19.49 -9.34
N LEU A 449 -32.11 19.11 -8.05
CA LEU A 449 -32.58 19.94 -6.93
C LEU A 449 -31.60 21.03 -6.51
N HIS A 450 -30.28 20.84 -6.81
CA HIS A 450 -29.20 21.77 -6.44
C HIS A 450 -28.43 22.24 -7.68
N PRO A 451 -29.00 23.11 -8.51
CA PRO A 451 -28.41 23.55 -9.78
C PRO A 451 -27.11 24.33 -9.59
N ASP A 452 -26.93 25.04 -8.49
CA ASP A 452 -25.72 25.77 -8.11
C ASP A 452 -24.54 24.83 -7.86
N VAL A 453 -24.77 23.68 -7.21
CA VAL A 453 -23.80 22.61 -7.01
C VAL A 453 -23.42 21.97 -8.35
N LEU A 454 -24.42 21.67 -9.18
CA LEU A 454 -24.21 21.14 -10.53
C LEU A 454 -23.33 22.07 -11.38
N ASP A 455 -23.66 23.36 -11.42
CA ASP A 455 -22.91 24.35 -12.19
C ASP A 455 -21.47 24.50 -11.68
N SER A 456 -21.24 24.44 -10.38
CA SER A 456 -19.92 24.48 -9.77
C SER A 456 -19.08 23.25 -10.17
N ILE A 457 -19.66 22.05 -10.11
CA ILE A 457 -19.00 20.80 -10.53
C ILE A 457 -18.73 20.78 -12.04
N LEU A 458 -19.68 21.20 -12.85
CA LEU A 458 -19.53 21.26 -14.31
C LEU A 458 -18.47 22.28 -14.72
N SER A 459 -18.45 23.46 -14.09
CA SER A 459 -17.45 24.49 -14.32
C SER A 459 -16.04 23.99 -13.99
N LYS A 460 -15.87 23.31 -12.86
CA LYS A 460 -14.61 22.67 -12.51
C LYS A 460 -14.22 21.57 -13.50
N SER A 461 -15.16 20.71 -13.86
CA SER A 461 -14.93 19.62 -14.82
C SER A 461 -14.53 20.15 -16.19
N LEU A 462 -15.17 21.25 -16.64
CA LEU A 462 -14.79 21.93 -17.90
C LEU A 462 -13.42 22.56 -17.82
N ASN A 463 -13.07 23.17 -16.69
CA ASN A 463 -11.73 23.75 -16.49
C ASN A 463 -10.66 22.66 -16.47
N ALA A 464 -10.92 21.53 -15.81
CA ALA A 464 -10.05 20.35 -15.85
C ALA A 464 -9.91 19.79 -17.27
N LEU A 465 -11.02 19.70 -18.04
CA LEU A 465 -10.99 19.28 -19.44
C LEU A 465 -10.18 20.25 -20.32
N LYS A 466 -10.40 21.57 -20.17
CA LYS A 466 -9.60 22.59 -20.87
C LYS A 466 -8.13 22.47 -20.55
N ALA A 467 -7.77 22.28 -19.28
CA ALA A 467 -6.39 22.07 -18.84
C ALA A 467 -5.80 20.79 -19.41
N ALA A 468 -6.55 19.67 -19.38
CA ALA A 468 -6.13 18.40 -19.99
C ALA A 468 -5.93 18.51 -21.51
N LEU A 469 -6.83 19.22 -22.22
CA LEU A 469 -6.69 19.48 -23.65
C LEU A 469 -5.50 20.40 -23.94
N ALA A 470 -5.25 21.43 -23.13
CA ALA A 470 -4.08 22.29 -23.25
C ALA A 470 -2.80 21.50 -22.98
N ALA A 471 -2.79 20.66 -21.95
CA ALA A 471 -1.68 19.75 -21.65
C ALA A 471 -1.46 18.75 -22.80
N LYS A 472 -2.53 18.17 -23.39
CA LYS A 472 -2.43 17.28 -24.55
C LYS A 472 -1.84 18.01 -25.76
N ARG A 473 -2.30 19.25 -26.03
CA ARG A 473 -1.73 20.09 -27.10
C ARG A 473 -0.27 20.46 -26.84
N ALA A 474 0.07 20.79 -25.59
CA ALA A 474 1.45 21.05 -25.21
C ALA A 474 2.34 19.81 -25.37
N ARG A 475 1.82 18.61 -25.01
CA ARG A 475 2.49 17.33 -25.23
C ARG A 475 2.69 17.03 -26.72
N GLU A 476 1.67 17.29 -27.52
CA GLU A 476 1.70 17.08 -28.98
C GLU A 476 2.71 18.02 -29.63
N LEU A 477 2.76 19.28 -29.14
CA LEU A 477 3.79 20.25 -29.53
C LEU A 477 5.21 19.84 -29.09
N VAL A 478 5.34 19.30 -27.89
CA VAL A 478 6.63 18.74 -27.38
C VAL A 478 7.01 17.49 -28.18
N ARG A 479 6.04 16.61 -28.48
CA ARG A 479 6.24 15.44 -29.35
C ARG A 479 6.63 15.85 -30.77
N GLN A 480 5.95 16.84 -31.35
CA GLN A 480 6.30 17.39 -32.68
C GLN A 480 7.68 18.06 -32.67
N LYS A 481 8.03 18.78 -31.60
CA LYS A 481 9.38 19.34 -31.42
C LYS A 481 10.44 18.26 -31.12
N SER A 482 10.10 17.14 -30.46
CA SER A 482 11.04 16.04 -30.20
C SER A 482 11.24 15.14 -31.42
N VAL A 483 10.22 14.99 -32.27
CA VAL A 483 10.36 14.33 -33.59
C VAL A 483 11.20 15.19 -34.55
N LEU A 484 11.15 16.51 -34.38
CA LEU A 484 12.02 17.46 -35.13
C LEU A 484 13.45 17.61 -34.54
N ARG A 485 13.62 17.22 -33.27
CA ARG A 485 14.90 17.12 -32.59
C ARG A 485 15.16 15.66 -32.24
N SER A 486 15.51 14.86 -33.24
CA SER A 486 15.88 13.46 -33.09
C SER A 486 16.76 13.28 -31.84
N SER A 487 16.25 12.52 -30.83
CA SER A 487 17.00 11.82 -29.77
C SER A 487 18.00 12.61 -28.92
N SER A 488 17.83 13.86 -28.62
CA SER A 488 18.70 14.50 -27.62
C SER A 488 18.05 14.45 -26.23
N LEU A 489 18.66 13.65 -25.37
CA LEU A 489 18.49 13.73 -23.92
C LEU A 489 18.72 15.17 -23.44
N PRO A 490 18.16 15.58 -22.28
CA PRO A 490 18.42 16.90 -21.72
C PRO A 490 19.91 17.19 -21.72
N GLY A 491 20.31 18.34 -22.27
CA GLY A 491 21.74 18.68 -22.40
C GLY A 491 22.52 18.73 -21.07
N LYS A 492 21.77 18.79 -19.95
CA LYS A 492 22.33 18.73 -18.60
C LYS A 492 22.54 17.29 -18.10
N LEU A 493 21.84 16.31 -18.64
CA LEU A 493 21.95 14.92 -18.21
C LEU A 493 23.32 14.38 -18.65
N SER A 494 24.09 13.93 -17.67
CA SER A 494 25.28 13.13 -17.92
C SER A 494 24.91 11.66 -17.77
N ASP A 495 24.57 11.04 -18.89
CA ASP A 495 24.07 9.66 -18.91
C ASP A 495 25.16 8.61 -18.62
N CYS A 496 24.73 7.39 -18.30
CA CYS A 496 25.61 6.22 -18.16
C CYS A 496 25.69 5.43 -19.48
N SER A 497 26.66 4.53 -19.55
CA SER A 497 26.88 3.70 -20.75
C SER A 497 25.95 2.50 -20.82
N SER A 498 25.49 1.99 -19.66
CA SER A 498 24.53 0.89 -19.61
C SER A 498 23.16 1.34 -20.09
N THR A 499 22.53 0.51 -20.93
CA THR A 499 21.16 0.67 -21.41
C THR A 499 20.17 -0.19 -20.63
N ASN A 500 20.66 -1.01 -19.68
CA ASN A 500 19.82 -1.83 -18.83
C ASN A 500 19.33 -1.01 -17.63
N PRO A 501 18.02 -0.73 -17.51
CA PRO A 501 17.48 0.06 -16.41
C PRO A 501 17.69 -0.56 -15.03
N GLU A 502 17.77 -1.90 -14.93
CA GLU A 502 17.93 -2.62 -13.65
C GLU A 502 19.33 -2.41 -13.05
N GLU A 503 20.33 -2.23 -13.89
CA GLU A 503 21.71 -1.98 -13.50
C GLU A 503 22.00 -0.49 -13.35
N SER A 504 21.17 0.36 -13.98
CA SER A 504 21.41 1.79 -14.09
C SER A 504 20.76 2.56 -12.94
N GLU A 505 21.47 3.57 -12.47
CA GLU A 505 20.99 4.49 -11.45
C GLU A 505 21.27 5.94 -11.81
N ILE A 506 20.39 6.84 -11.36
CA ILE A 506 20.55 8.25 -11.60
C ILE A 506 20.58 9.04 -10.29
N PHE A 507 21.56 9.94 -10.19
CA PHE A 507 21.62 10.92 -9.11
C PHE A 507 21.02 12.25 -9.57
N ILE A 508 19.99 12.71 -8.88
CA ILE A 508 19.43 14.04 -9.03
C ILE A 508 20.13 14.91 -7.99
N VAL A 509 21.01 15.78 -8.48
CA VAL A 509 21.95 16.52 -7.64
C VAL A 509 21.59 18.00 -7.58
N GLU A 510 21.64 18.59 -6.40
CA GLU A 510 21.41 20.02 -6.21
C GLU A 510 22.60 20.86 -6.71
N GLY A 511 22.30 21.75 -7.66
CA GLY A 511 23.27 22.73 -8.19
C GLY A 511 24.26 22.19 -9.22
N ASP A 512 24.77 23.10 -10.01
CA ASP A 512 25.77 22.78 -11.07
C ASP A 512 27.15 22.43 -10.46
N SER A 513 27.51 22.98 -9.29
CA SER A 513 28.78 22.73 -8.62
C SER A 513 28.87 21.30 -8.11
N ALA A 514 27.90 20.88 -7.29
CA ALA A 514 27.82 19.51 -6.79
C ALA A 514 27.61 18.51 -7.92
N GLY A 515 26.80 18.87 -8.95
CA GLY A 515 26.65 18.11 -10.18
C GLY A 515 27.96 17.89 -10.93
N GLY A 516 28.86 18.89 -10.92
CA GLY A 516 30.21 18.80 -11.50
C GLY A 516 31.09 17.80 -10.76
N SER A 517 31.13 17.87 -9.42
CA SER A 517 31.87 16.92 -8.57
C SER A 517 31.33 15.49 -8.73
N ALA A 518 30.00 15.32 -8.71
CA ALA A 518 29.34 14.04 -8.91
C ALA A 518 29.63 13.44 -10.30
N LYS A 519 29.65 14.26 -11.35
CA LYS A 519 29.96 13.85 -12.71
C LYS A 519 31.41 13.35 -12.85
N GLN A 520 32.33 13.94 -12.11
CA GLN A 520 33.73 13.51 -12.10
C GLN A 520 33.94 12.25 -11.24
N GLY A 521 33.24 12.14 -10.11
CA GLY A 521 33.38 11.04 -9.17
C GLY A 521 32.62 9.77 -9.54
N ARG A 522 31.62 9.83 -10.41
CA ARG A 522 30.72 8.71 -10.73
C ARG A 522 31.38 7.55 -11.49
N ASP A 523 30.82 6.38 -11.38
CA ASP A 523 31.04 5.30 -12.34
C ASP A 523 30.20 5.56 -13.60
N ARG A 524 30.89 5.76 -14.73
CA ARG A 524 30.22 6.07 -16.01
C ARG A 524 29.50 4.88 -16.63
N CYS A 525 29.79 3.68 -16.16
CA CYS A 525 29.15 2.48 -16.70
C CYS A 525 27.65 2.45 -16.37
N PHE A 526 27.29 2.71 -15.11
CA PHE A 526 25.91 2.54 -14.65
C PHE A 526 25.33 3.73 -13.87
N GLN A 527 26.10 4.79 -13.60
CA GLN A 527 25.64 5.98 -12.88
C GLN A 527 25.44 7.17 -13.81
N ALA A 528 24.23 7.73 -13.82
CA ALA A 528 23.88 8.97 -14.50
C ALA A 528 23.75 10.12 -13.48
N ILE A 529 24.02 11.36 -13.93
CA ILE A 529 23.90 12.58 -13.12
C ILE A 529 22.99 13.58 -13.81
N LEU A 530 22.00 14.08 -13.09
CA LEU A 530 21.12 15.16 -13.50
C LEU A 530 21.21 16.31 -12.48
N PRO A 531 21.96 17.37 -12.75
CA PRO A 531 22.01 18.53 -11.88
C PRO A 531 20.73 19.38 -12.02
N LEU A 532 20.21 19.86 -10.91
CA LEU A 532 19.06 20.76 -10.85
C LEU A 532 19.54 22.20 -10.62
N ARG A 533 18.97 23.18 -11.32
CA ARG A 533 19.25 24.60 -11.10
C ARG A 533 18.30 25.18 -10.06
N GLY A 534 18.68 25.08 -8.79
CA GLY A 534 17.93 25.63 -7.67
C GLY A 534 16.63 24.92 -7.37
N LYS A 535 15.68 25.61 -6.73
CA LYS A 535 14.40 25.05 -6.32
C LYS A 535 13.49 24.78 -7.50
N ILE A 536 13.10 23.54 -7.67
CA ILE A 536 12.13 23.15 -8.72
C ILE A 536 10.75 23.72 -8.43
N LEU A 537 9.90 23.75 -9.45
CA LEU A 537 8.53 24.22 -9.35
C LEU A 537 7.74 23.39 -8.33
N ASN A 538 7.10 24.05 -7.37
CA ASN A 538 6.15 23.37 -6.47
C ASN A 538 4.86 23.05 -7.23
N ILE A 539 4.72 21.79 -7.64
CA ILE A 539 3.57 21.32 -8.43
C ILE A 539 2.28 21.20 -7.62
N GLU A 540 2.35 21.21 -6.28
CA GLU A 540 1.17 21.23 -5.42
C GLU A 540 0.39 22.55 -5.53
N ARG A 541 1.08 23.65 -5.87
CA ARG A 541 0.50 25.00 -5.97
C ARG A 541 0.21 25.46 -7.39
N LYS A 542 0.64 24.71 -8.39
CA LYS A 542 0.56 25.11 -9.79
C LYS A 542 -0.27 24.14 -10.61
N ASP A 543 -0.87 24.66 -11.66
CA ASP A 543 -1.60 23.87 -12.62
C ASP A 543 -0.67 23.00 -13.49
N GLU A 544 -1.25 21.99 -14.10
CA GLU A 544 -0.51 21.04 -14.93
C GLU A 544 0.14 21.72 -16.16
N ALA A 545 -0.48 22.78 -16.69
CA ALA A 545 0.08 23.52 -17.82
C ALA A 545 1.36 24.27 -17.42
N ALA A 546 1.42 24.84 -16.20
CA ALA A 546 2.63 25.48 -15.69
C ALA A 546 3.74 24.46 -15.42
N MET A 547 3.39 23.27 -14.96
CA MET A 547 4.32 22.16 -14.74
C MET A 547 5.05 21.79 -16.04
N TYR A 548 4.31 21.59 -17.14
CA TYR A 548 4.93 21.23 -18.42
C TYR A 548 5.68 22.37 -19.12
N LYS A 549 5.53 23.62 -18.69
CA LYS A 549 6.32 24.76 -19.17
C LYS A 549 7.65 24.91 -18.45
N ASN A 550 7.80 24.29 -17.29
CA ASN A 550 9.02 24.40 -16.49
C ASN A 550 10.10 23.47 -17.04
N GLU A 551 11.26 24.04 -17.39
CA GLU A 551 12.38 23.32 -18.02
C GLU A 551 12.95 22.22 -17.10
N GLU A 552 13.08 22.47 -15.80
CA GLU A 552 13.62 21.48 -14.86
C GLU A 552 12.68 20.27 -14.70
N ILE A 553 11.36 20.51 -14.68
CA ILE A 553 10.37 19.43 -14.67
C ILE A 553 10.40 18.64 -16.00
N GLN A 554 10.54 19.32 -17.13
CA GLN A 554 10.69 18.64 -18.43
C GLN A 554 11.95 17.77 -18.45
N ASN A 555 13.07 18.28 -17.93
CA ASN A 555 14.32 17.53 -17.84
C ASN A 555 14.18 16.28 -16.97
N LEU A 556 13.46 16.37 -15.84
CA LEU A 556 13.15 15.21 -15.00
C LEU A 556 12.30 14.18 -15.75
N ILE A 557 11.22 14.63 -16.41
CA ILE A 557 10.32 13.73 -17.14
C ILE A 557 11.05 13.00 -18.27
N LEU A 558 11.80 13.75 -19.08
CA LEU A 558 12.51 13.21 -20.24
C LEU A 558 13.74 12.38 -19.82
N GLY A 559 14.50 12.89 -18.86
CA GLY A 559 15.70 12.21 -18.37
C GLY A 559 15.42 10.87 -17.72
N LEU A 560 14.30 10.75 -17.00
CA LEU A 560 13.88 9.53 -16.31
C LEU A 560 13.01 8.61 -17.17
N GLY A 561 12.43 9.10 -18.25
CA GLY A 561 11.47 8.33 -19.05
C GLY A 561 10.11 8.15 -18.38
N LEU A 562 9.65 9.14 -17.59
CA LEU A 562 8.42 9.01 -16.79
C LEU A 562 7.13 8.99 -17.63
N GLY A 563 7.21 9.25 -18.92
CA GLY A 563 6.03 9.37 -19.76
C GLY A 563 5.18 10.59 -19.41
N VAL A 564 3.89 10.48 -19.61
CA VAL A 564 2.95 11.57 -19.39
C VAL A 564 2.11 11.29 -18.13
N LYS A 565 1.89 12.32 -17.31
CA LYS A 565 1.05 12.21 -16.12
C LYS A 565 -0.35 11.72 -16.48
N GLY A 566 -0.82 10.67 -15.77
CA GLY A 566 -2.15 10.09 -15.99
C GLY A 566 -2.21 9.01 -17.08
N GLU A 567 -1.10 8.65 -17.70
CA GLU A 567 -0.95 7.39 -18.44
C GLU A 567 -0.54 6.28 -17.45
N ASP A 568 -0.84 5.03 -17.81
CA ASP A 568 -0.40 3.87 -17.03
C ASP A 568 1.13 3.87 -16.94
N PHE A 569 1.63 3.54 -15.76
CA PHE A 569 3.05 3.45 -15.53
C PHE A 569 3.64 2.31 -16.36
N LYS A 570 4.59 2.66 -17.25
CA LYS A 570 5.29 1.72 -18.07
C LYS A 570 6.69 1.52 -17.52
N LYS A 571 6.90 0.41 -16.84
CA LYS A 571 8.20 0.04 -16.27
C LYS A 571 9.30 0.01 -17.34
N GLU A 572 8.96 -0.43 -18.54
CA GLU A 572 9.88 -0.55 -19.68
C GLU A 572 10.34 0.82 -20.23
N ALA A 573 9.59 1.89 -19.94
CA ALA A 573 9.96 3.24 -20.34
C ALA A 573 10.88 3.95 -19.34
N LEU A 574 10.98 3.41 -18.12
CA LEU A 574 11.84 3.96 -17.07
C LEU A 574 13.29 3.63 -17.39
N ARG A 575 14.14 4.66 -17.41
CA ARG A 575 15.54 4.53 -17.80
C ARG A 575 16.46 4.06 -16.67
N TYR A 576 16.06 4.25 -15.42
CA TYR A 576 16.86 3.91 -14.25
C TYR A 576 15.97 3.33 -13.16
N HIS A 577 16.32 2.16 -12.64
CA HIS A 577 15.58 1.52 -11.56
C HIS A 577 16.01 1.99 -10.15
N LYS A 578 16.98 2.90 -10.07
CA LYS A 578 17.30 3.64 -8.84
C LYS A 578 17.38 5.12 -9.14
N ILE A 579 16.45 5.89 -8.57
CA ILE A 579 16.40 7.33 -8.65
C ILE A 579 16.83 7.88 -7.29
N ILE A 580 18.05 8.40 -7.22
CA ILE A 580 18.69 8.79 -5.99
C ILE A 580 18.68 10.32 -5.89
N ILE A 581 17.97 10.85 -4.89
CA ILE A 581 17.94 12.29 -4.59
C ILE A 581 19.13 12.61 -3.71
N LEU A 582 19.97 13.52 -4.17
CA LEU A 582 21.17 13.96 -3.48
C LEU A 582 21.15 15.49 -3.35
N THR A 583 20.83 15.97 -2.16
CA THR A 583 20.72 17.39 -1.80
C THR A 583 21.68 17.75 -0.68
N ASP A 584 21.98 19.01 -0.56
CA ASP A 584 22.79 19.54 0.53
C ASP A 584 22.13 19.25 1.89
N ALA A 585 22.96 19.20 2.94
CA ALA A 585 22.51 18.88 4.29
C ALA A 585 21.98 20.13 5.06
N ASP A 586 21.50 21.11 4.33
CA ASP A 586 20.97 22.36 4.87
C ASP A 586 19.42 22.45 4.71
N ILE A 587 18.85 23.55 5.13
CA ILE A 587 17.40 23.82 5.06
C ILE A 587 16.92 23.90 3.61
N ASP A 588 17.72 24.46 2.72
CA ASP A 588 17.39 24.61 1.30
C ASP A 588 17.42 23.25 0.59
N GLY A 589 18.41 22.42 0.86
CA GLY A 589 18.47 21.04 0.36
C GLY A 589 17.31 20.18 0.87
N ALA A 590 16.92 20.33 2.14
CA ALA A 590 15.73 19.66 2.68
C ALA A 590 14.45 20.11 1.95
N HIS A 591 14.33 21.40 1.59
CA HIS A 591 13.21 21.93 0.83
C HIS A 591 13.22 21.40 -0.62
N ILE A 592 14.36 21.36 -1.31
CA ILE A 592 14.48 20.81 -2.67
C ILE A 592 14.12 19.33 -2.68
N ARG A 593 14.60 18.57 -1.71
CA ARG A 593 14.22 17.17 -1.52
C ARG A 593 12.70 17.01 -1.38
N THR A 594 12.06 17.83 -0.55
CA THR A 594 10.61 17.80 -0.36
C THR A 594 9.86 18.16 -1.65
N LEU A 595 10.35 19.12 -2.43
CA LEU A 595 9.79 19.46 -3.74
C LEU A 595 9.89 18.29 -4.73
N LEU A 596 11.03 17.60 -4.78
CA LEU A 596 11.22 16.42 -5.62
C LEU A 596 10.31 15.27 -5.19
N LEU A 597 10.20 14.99 -3.90
CA LEU A 597 9.30 13.97 -3.39
C LEU A 597 7.84 14.31 -3.69
N THR A 598 7.45 15.58 -3.56
CA THR A 598 6.11 16.06 -3.98
C THR A 598 5.91 15.84 -5.47
N PHE A 599 6.92 16.14 -6.30
CA PHE A 599 6.86 15.91 -7.73
C PHE A 599 6.66 14.41 -8.03
N PHE A 600 7.49 13.53 -7.51
CA PHE A 600 7.35 12.10 -7.78
C PHE A 600 6.03 11.55 -7.27
N PHE A 601 5.60 11.93 -6.08
CA PHE A 601 4.33 11.47 -5.50
C PHE A 601 3.11 11.92 -6.32
N ARG A 602 3.10 13.17 -6.81
CA ARG A 602 2.00 13.73 -7.59
C ARG A 602 2.05 13.37 -9.07
N TYR A 603 3.21 13.13 -9.60
CA TYR A 603 3.42 12.83 -11.03
C TYR A 603 3.26 11.35 -11.33
N GLN A 604 3.99 10.50 -10.60
CA GLN A 604 4.02 9.04 -10.82
C GLN A 604 4.25 8.31 -9.49
N ARG A 605 3.20 8.07 -8.75
CA ARG A 605 3.25 7.42 -7.45
C ARG A 605 3.82 6.01 -7.51
N ALA A 606 3.62 5.30 -8.62
CA ALA A 606 4.15 3.95 -8.82
C ALA A 606 5.67 3.83 -8.57
N LEU A 607 6.42 4.93 -8.71
CA LEU A 607 7.85 4.97 -8.39
C LEU A 607 8.15 4.66 -6.92
N PHE A 608 7.25 5.05 -6.01
CA PHE A 608 7.36 4.71 -4.59
C PHE A 608 6.86 3.30 -4.31
N ASP A 609 5.75 2.92 -4.92
CA ASP A 609 5.12 1.62 -4.72
C ASP A 609 6.05 0.48 -5.20
N GLU A 610 6.77 0.69 -6.30
CA GLU A 610 7.80 -0.20 -6.85
C GLU A 610 9.17 -0.02 -6.18
N GLY A 611 9.36 1.06 -5.42
CA GLY A 611 10.56 1.32 -4.63
C GLY A 611 11.78 1.78 -5.43
N TYR A 612 11.57 2.58 -6.45
CA TYR A 612 12.65 3.17 -7.27
C TYR A 612 13.23 4.47 -6.68
N ILE A 613 12.60 5.07 -5.66
CA ILE A 613 13.01 6.36 -5.07
C ILE A 613 13.91 6.13 -3.86
N TYR A 614 15.07 6.76 -3.89
CA TYR A 614 16.07 6.73 -2.82
C TYR A 614 16.53 8.15 -2.45
N VAL A 615 16.97 8.30 -1.22
CA VAL A 615 17.67 9.50 -0.74
C VAL A 615 19.08 9.09 -0.34
N GLY A 616 20.06 9.73 -0.94
CA GLY A 616 21.46 9.60 -0.54
C GLY A 616 21.74 10.38 0.74
N VAL A 617 22.51 9.80 1.63
CA VAL A 617 22.91 10.43 2.89
C VAL A 617 24.41 10.71 2.83
N PRO A 618 24.83 11.96 2.51
CA PRO A 618 26.23 12.34 2.59
C PRO A 618 26.69 12.49 4.03
N PRO A 619 28.00 12.34 4.33
CA PRO A 619 28.52 12.61 5.66
C PRO A 619 28.46 14.10 5.98
N LEU A 620 28.20 14.42 7.25
CA LEU A 620 28.20 15.80 7.76
C LEU A 620 29.60 16.26 8.19
N TYR A 621 30.42 15.34 8.63
CA TYR A 621 31.74 15.65 9.17
C TYR A 621 32.82 14.75 8.60
N LYS A 622 33.99 15.33 8.36
CA LYS A 622 35.25 14.64 8.11
C LYS A 622 36.20 14.91 9.25
N VAL A 623 36.70 13.86 9.87
CA VAL A 623 37.70 13.96 10.95
C VAL A 623 39.01 13.42 10.41
N GLU A 624 40.02 14.27 10.37
CA GLU A 624 41.36 13.94 9.90
C GLU A 624 42.31 13.83 11.09
N ARG A 625 42.99 12.69 11.17
CA ARG A 625 44.05 12.46 12.12
C ARG A 625 45.30 11.92 11.39
N GLY A 626 46.28 12.78 11.21
CA GLY A 626 47.46 12.46 10.41
C GLY A 626 47.07 12.17 8.95
N LYS A 627 47.32 10.94 8.48
CA LYS A 627 47.00 10.51 7.11
C LYS A 627 45.66 9.77 7.02
N GLN A 628 44.98 9.57 8.14
CA GLN A 628 43.69 8.87 8.18
C GLN A 628 42.55 9.87 8.26
N ALA A 629 41.56 9.73 7.36
CA ALA A 629 40.32 10.44 7.39
C ALA A 629 39.17 9.48 7.75
N LYS A 630 38.30 9.89 8.65
CA LYS A 630 37.04 9.20 8.95
C LYS A 630 35.88 10.13 8.72
N TYR A 631 34.78 9.61 8.17
CA TYR A 631 33.55 10.33 7.91
C TYR A 631 32.52 9.99 8.97
N CYS A 632 31.76 11.00 9.43
CA CYS A 632 30.66 10.83 10.37
C CYS A 632 29.39 11.42 9.75
N TYR A 633 28.30 10.70 9.90
CA TYR A 633 27.03 11.05 9.27
C TYR A 633 26.11 11.86 10.18
N ASP A 634 26.35 11.81 11.49
CA ASP A 634 25.63 12.63 12.48
C ASP A 634 26.57 13.08 13.61
N GLU A 635 26.04 13.93 14.52
CA GLU A 635 26.77 14.43 15.66
C GLU A 635 27.06 13.35 16.72
N ALA A 636 26.24 12.32 16.80
CA ALA A 636 26.46 11.23 17.75
C ALA A 636 27.67 10.40 17.35
N GLU A 637 27.81 10.07 16.06
CA GLU A 637 29.00 9.42 15.51
C GLU A 637 30.26 10.27 15.71
N LEU A 638 30.14 11.58 15.48
CA LEU A 638 31.25 12.52 15.70
C LEU A 638 31.70 12.50 17.17
N LYS A 639 30.78 12.59 18.12
CA LYS A 639 31.06 12.55 19.56
C LYS A 639 31.66 11.20 19.97
N MET A 640 31.13 10.09 19.45
CA MET A 640 31.69 8.75 19.71
C MET A 640 33.13 8.66 19.18
N LEU A 641 33.38 9.17 17.98
CA LEU A 641 34.71 9.16 17.39
C LEU A 641 35.69 10.03 18.19
N GLN A 642 35.25 11.25 18.61
CA GLN A 642 36.06 12.13 19.45
C GLN A 642 36.43 11.47 20.79
N ASN A 643 35.41 10.81 21.42
CA ASN A 643 35.64 10.11 22.70
C ASN A 643 36.57 8.89 22.57
N SER A 644 36.74 8.33 21.35
CA SER A 644 37.65 7.24 21.08
C SER A 644 39.14 7.69 20.97
N PHE A 645 39.37 8.99 20.85
CA PHE A 645 40.72 9.53 20.75
C PHE A 645 41.35 9.77 22.12
N PRO A 646 42.67 9.59 22.25
CA PRO A 646 43.39 9.97 23.47
C PRO A 646 43.22 11.47 23.76
N LEU A 647 43.21 11.86 25.04
CA LEU A 647 43.01 13.24 25.52
C LEU A 647 43.91 14.31 24.86
N ASN A 648 45.08 13.91 24.32
CA ASN A 648 46.05 14.83 23.67
C ASN A 648 46.16 14.60 22.16
N ALA A 649 45.17 13.96 21.53
CA ALA A 649 45.25 13.70 20.11
C ALA A 649 44.92 14.97 19.29
N SER A 650 45.85 15.34 18.41
CA SER A 650 45.59 16.40 17.41
C SER A 650 44.79 15.80 16.26
N TYR A 651 43.63 16.38 15.97
CA TYR A 651 42.79 16.05 14.83
C TYR A 651 42.12 17.30 14.29
N ASN A 652 41.79 17.29 13.00
CA ASN A 652 41.05 18.37 12.35
C ASN A 652 39.64 17.87 12.01
N ILE A 653 38.65 18.73 12.22
CA ILE A 653 37.24 18.45 11.88
C ILE A 653 36.83 19.42 10.79
N GLN A 654 36.41 18.90 9.67
CA GLN A 654 35.77 19.65 8.60
C GLN A 654 34.28 19.32 8.60
N ARG A 655 33.41 20.32 8.73
CA ARG A 655 31.97 20.18 8.53
C ARG A 655 31.66 20.50 7.07
N PHE A 656 30.94 19.59 6.41
CA PHE A 656 30.40 19.83 5.07
C PHE A 656 29.03 20.48 5.18
N LYS A 657 28.89 21.67 4.59
CA LYS A 657 27.61 22.38 4.50
C LYS A 657 26.86 22.00 3.22
N GLY A 658 27.58 21.73 2.15
CA GLY A 658 27.02 21.31 0.87
C GLY A 658 27.89 20.32 0.11
N LEU A 659 27.26 19.61 -0.80
CA LEU A 659 27.89 18.60 -1.67
C LEU A 659 28.96 19.21 -2.59
N GLY A 660 28.83 20.50 -2.92
CA GLY A 660 29.80 21.22 -3.73
C GLY A 660 31.14 21.47 -3.05
N GLU A 661 31.24 21.28 -1.73
CA GLU A 661 32.48 21.38 -0.96
C GLU A 661 33.28 20.06 -0.98
N MET A 662 32.63 18.96 -1.41
CA MET A 662 33.27 17.65 -1.46
C MET A 662 34.06 17.47 -2.77
N MET A 663 35.28 16.98 -2.64
CA MET A 663 36.07 16.57 -3.80
C MET A 663 35.42 15.36 -4.47
N PRO A 664 35.57 15.18 -5.81
CA PRO A 664 34.97 14.04 -6.54
C PRO A 664 35.28 12.68 -5.92
N ALA A 665 36.53 12.45 -5.47
CA ALA A 665 36.92 11.22 -4.80
C ALA A 665 36.21 11.00 -3.46
N GLN A 666 36.01 12.07 -2.67
CA GLN A 666 35.31 11.99 -1.40
C GLN A 666 33.83 11.67 -1.62
N LEU A 667 33.20 12.32 -2.61
CA LEU A 667 31.82 12.08 -2.95
C LEU A 667 31.59 10.65 -3.46
N TRP A 668 32.54 10.13 -4.23
CA TRP A 668 32.54 8.73 -4.63
C TRP A 668 32.59 7.81 -3.42
N GLU A 669 33.65 7.93 -2.60
CA GLU A 669 33.93 7.05 -1.47
C GLU A 669 32.77 7.02 -0.45
N THR A 670 32.11 8.14 -0.18
CA THR A 670 31.14 8.25 0.90
C THR A 670 29.69 8.12 0.47
N THR A 671 29.37 8.52 -0.77
CA THR A 671 27.98 8.76 -1.18
C THR A 671 27.58 8.05 -2.47
N MET A 672 28.53 7.79 -3.38
CA MET A 672 28.21 7.24 -4.70
C MET A 672 28.62 5.78 -4.88
N ASN A 673 29.67 5.32 -4.20
CA ASN A 673 30.14 3.94 -4.26
C ASN A 673 29.08 2.98 -3.71
N PRO A 674 28.57 2.03 -4.50
CA PRO A 674 27.54 1.09 -4.06
C PRO A 674 27.87 0.29 -2.80
N GLU A 675 29.15 0.02 -2.55
CA GLU A 675 29.61 -0.79 -1.42
C GLU A 675 29.66 -0.03 -0.09
N GLN A 676 29.79 1.30 -0.13
CA GLN A 676 30.07 2.11 1.08
C GLN A 676 28.97 3.15 1.38
N ARG A 677 28.19 3.52 0.38
CA ARG A 677 27.18 4.59 0.50
C ARG A 677 26.00 4.20 1.38
N LEU A 678 25.41 5.20 2.01
CA LEU A 678 24.14 5.07 2.73
C LEU A 678 23.00 5.59 1.85
N LEU A 679 22.06 4.70 1.52
CA LEU A 679 20.83 5.04 0.81
C LEU A 679 19.61 4.73 1.66
N LYS A 680 18.68 5.70 1.74
CA LYS A 680 17.35 5.49 2.33
C LYS A 680 16.36 5.24 1.19
N ARG A 681 15.85 4.02 1.08
CA ARG A 681 14.74 3.70 0.17
C ARG A 681 13.46 4.29 0.72
N LEU A 682 12.70 4.97 -0.12
CA LEU A 682 11.43 5.58 0.26
C LEU A 682 10.26 4.79 -0.30
N GLY A 683 9.27 4.55 0.54
CA GLY A 683 8.00 3.94 0.19
C GLY A 683 6.84 4.71 0.81
N VAL A 684 5.66 4.48 0.30
CA VAL A 684 4.43 5.08 0.83
C VAL A 684 3.65 3.99 1.57
N GLY A 685 3.65 4.03 2.90
CA GLY A 685 2.91 3.08 3.73
C GLY A 685 1.40 3.33 3.67
N ASP A 686 0.97 4.57 3.87
CA ASP A 686 -0.40 5.04 3.71
C ASP A 686 -0.48 6.20 2.71
N ALA A 687 -1.24 5.99 1.64
CA ALA A 687 -1.41 6.98 0.58
C ALA A 687 -2.25 8.19 0.98
N ALA A 688 -3.22 8.00 1.87
CA ALA A 688 -4.07 9.08 2.35
C ALA A 688 -3.28 9.99 3.29
N GLU A 689 -2.49 9.39 4.18
CA GLU A 689 -1.60 10.12 5.07
C GLU A 689 -0.52 10.89 4.29
N ALA A 690 0.16 10.23 3.35
CA ALA A 690 1.14 10.90 2.49
C ALA A 690 0.51 12.06 1.70
N ASN A 691 -0.70 11.87 1.17
CA ASN A 691 -1.44 12.93 0.48
C ASN A 691 -1.72 14.12 1.40
N MET A 692 -2.15 13.86 2.64
CA MET A 692 -2.40 14.90 3.63
C MET A 692 -1.11 15.65 3.98
N VAL A 693 -0.02 14.93 4.21
CA VAL A 693 1.30 15.52 4.53
C VAL A 693 1.78 16.43 3.40
N PHE A 694 1.77 15.95 2.14
CA PHE A 694 2.19 16.79 1.00
C PHE A 694 1.27 18.00 0.81
N SER A 695 -0.05 17.83 0.91
CA SER A 695 -0.99 18.95 0.80
C SER A 695 -0.79 19.97 1.92
N SER A 696 -0.56 19.53 3.15
CA SER A 696 -0.34 20.40 4.30
C SER A 696 0.99 21.16 4.22
N LEU A 697 2.08 20.46 3.88
CA LEU A 697 3.41 21.06 3.83
C LEU A 697 3.63 21.91 2.58
N MET A 698 3.16 21.47 1.41
CA MET A 698 3.47 22.07 0.12
C MET A 698 2.29 22.83 -0.51
N GLY A 699 1.07 22.66 0.01
CA GLY A 699 -0.15 23.30 -0.46
C GLY A 699 -0.18 24.82 -0.20
N ALA A 700 -1.25 25.49 -0.67
CA ALA A 700 -1.41 26.94 -0.54
C ALA A 700 -1.78 27.40 0.87
N ARG A 701 -2.46 26.56 1.67
CA ARG A 701 -2.88 26.88 3.04
C ARG A 701 -1.68 26.85 3.99
N VAL A 702 -1.57 27.88 4.82
CA VAL A 702 -0.43 28.09 5.74
C VAL A 702 -0.77 27.66 7.16
N ASP A 703 -2.06 27.56 7.49
CA ASP A 703 -2.53 27.42 8.87
C ASP A 703 -2.03 26.12 9.52
N TYR A 704 -2.11 24.99 8.81
CA TYR A 704 -1.62 23.71 9.29
C TYR A 704 -0.09 23.71 9.55
N ARG A 705 0.68 24.37 8.67
CA ARG A 705 2.14 24.53 8.87
C ARG A 705 2.46 25.37 10.11
N LYS A 706 1.68 26.44 10.36
CA LYS A 706 1.83 27.25 11.56
C LYS A 706 1.52 26.44 12.83
N GLU A 707 0.47 25.63 12.77
CA GLU A 707 0.10 24.75 13.87
C GLU A 707 1.16 23.67 14.12
N LEU A 708 1.65 23.02 13.08
CA LEU A 708 2.76 22.07 13.18
C LEU A 708 4.01 22.69 13.80
N ILE A 709 4.40 23.90 13.36
CA ILE A 709 5.54 24.62 13.92
C ILE A 709 5.31 24.95 15.41
N LYS A 710 4.10 25.41 15.78
CA LYS A 710 3.77 25.71 17.17
C LYS A 710 3.86 24.47 18.06
N ASN A 711 3.31 23.35 17.59
CA ASN A 711 3.30 22.10 18.34
C ASN A 711 4.69 21.47 18.45
N SER A 712 5.54 21.70 17.46
CA SER A 712 6.93 21.21 17.45
C SER A 712 7.93 22.16 18.10
N ALA A 713 7.54 23.40 18.40
CA ALA A 713 8.43 24.41 18.96
C ALA A 713 9.09 24.00 20.29
N ASN A 714 8.37 23.24 21.11
CA ASN A 714 8.88 22.72 22.39
C ASN A 714 9.89 21.55 22.23
N MET A 715 9.98 20.97 21.04
CA MET A 715 10.90 19.85 20.73
C MET A 715 12.20 20.32 20.06
N ILE A 716 12.27 21.59 19.69
CA ILE A 716 13.41 22.14 18.97
C ILE A 716 14.43 22.65 19.99
N ASN A 717 15.61 22.05 19.98
CA ASN A 717 16.75 22.62 20.69
C ASN A 717 17.32 23.77 19.83
N PHE A 718 17.25 25.01 20.34
CA PHE A 718 17.69 26.23 19.63
C PHE A 718 19.16 26.16 19.23
N ASP A 719 20.01 25.42 19.98
CA ASP A 719 21.43 25.23 19.69
C ASP A 719 21.68 24.33 18.43
N GLN A 720 20.63 23.69 17.93
CA GLN A 720 20.69 22.84 16.72
C GLN A 720 20.17 23.54 15.46
N LEU A 721 19.65 24.76 15.61
CA LEU A 721 19.21 25.56 14.46
C LEU A 721 20.43 26.28 13.87
N ASP A 722 20.73 25.97 12.64
CA ASP A 722 21.71 26.67 11.80
C ASP A 722 21.05 28.00 11.33
N ILE A 723 21.02 29.01 12.23
CA ILE A 723 20.48 30.34 11.97
C ILE A 723 21.64 31.27 11.62
#